data_dd13dc4ccb84a7a9ac491b95963feaf0
#
_entry.id   dd13dc4ccb84a7a9ac491b95963feaf0
#
_cell.length_a   1.000
_cell.length_b   1.000
_cell.length_c   1.000
_cell.angle_alpha   90.00
_cell.angle_beta   90.00
_cell.angle_gamma   90.00
#
_symmetry.space_group_name_H-M   'P 1'
#
loop_
_entity.id
_entity.type
_entity.pdbx_description
1 polymer ?
#
loop_
_entity_poly.entity_id
_entity_poly.type
_entity_poly.pdbx_seq_one_letter_code
_entity_poly.pdbx_strand_id
1 'polypeptide(L)'
;MSADDDFRVLSRRRLLQGFAATPLIGLLPGCSVSESGYSAGAAAGSSDSNTASTDSTTSPSSGTAASSGNPSGTTAGSSSSNNSSNTTGSSGNTSDTNGSGANSPTSSAVFVHPGLLHTASDFDRMAQNVAAGEKPWIDGWKILIANWHSSLTYTPRPQAIVSRGNDGVHPDNSRILFNDVAAAYACALRWKISGDSRYADKSIQIMNGWAYTLTQLAATCGCDRDHDGILMAGLQGYQFANAGEIMRTYTGWAANDFAAFQGMMKNLFYPVNVGSYLHSHLSSYSNWDLCCVASAMAIGVLCDEPAMFQSAVDYFKTGFGNGCIRQTVYWLHPGYLGQTQESGRDQGHDTLSIGLAAVICEQAWNQGIDLYGYDNNRFLAGAEYVAKGNLIESGSTYYPVPFAPYTNGGATFTQFSTGSIGAGRPIWASIYNHYVNRKGIAAPYSEKFAKLMQPDGGGGNFGPNSGGYDQLGYGTLAFTRDPIPSGAAPSGLTAFTASGDVTLSWWGTTYATSYEVKRSTSSGGPYTTVASGITDLLTYSDTGLAAGNYYYVITAMTPLGGTAASNEAHAVVGTALHTWLKFDDRAVDSSGNAHDATLSQGAVFAPGKKGSAVSLNGTAGCYVSLPTGFLSGVADFTLAFWVYLNSAQTWARLIDFGTGTDQYMYLTPRANRGGVRFTMSLNSAPGEESIEGPNPLPTRQWLHVAVTLSGSTATLYVDGVVAGTNNSMLYAPFRLGNTDKNYIGRSQFAADPYLDGLIDDFRIYWGALTSEEIAALVTS
;
A
#
# COMPACT_ATOMS: atom_id res chain seq x y z
N MET A 1 -44.58 -1.61 -22.43
CA MET A 1 -44.65 -2.89 -21.73
C MET A 1 -43.24 -3.16 -21.32
N SER A 2 -42.99 -2.96 -20.27
CA SER A 2 -42.89 -2.58 -18.89
C SER A 2 -41.44 -2.83 -18.48
N ALA A 3 -40.81 -1.75 -18.14
CA ALA A 3 -39.58 -1.76 -17.35
C ALA A 3 -39.88 -2.43 -16.00
N ASP A 4 -39.01 -3.34 -15.61
CA ASP A 4 -38.71 -3.75 -14.23
C ASP A 4 -37.78 -4.98 -14.28
N ASP A 5 -36.50 -4.70 -14.41
CA ASP A 5 -35.42 -5.61 -14.03
C ASP A 5 -34.13 -4.79 -13.87
N ASP A 6 -34.14 -3.98 -12.82
CA ASP A 6 -32.92 -3.36 -12.31
C ASP A 6 -32.90 -3.51 -10.79
N PHE A 7 -31.70 -3.93 -10.29
CA PHE A 7 -31.26 -3.87 -8.91
C PHE A 7 -31.60 -5.02 -7.97
N ARG A 8 -30.77 -6.04 -8.00
CA ARG A 8 -30.43 -6.77 -6.78
C ARG A 8 -28.92 -6.79 -6.54
N VAL A 9 -28.34 -5.63 -6.28
CA VAL A 9 -27.10 -5.53 -5.48
C VAL A 9 -27.57 -5.36 -4.04
N LEU A 10 -27.74 -6.46 -3.36
CA LEU A 10 -28.05 -6.54 -1.94
C LEU A 10 -26.79 -7.08 -1.26
N SER A 11 -26.29 -6.39 -0.24
CA SER A 11 -26.80 -6.79 1.04
C SER A 11 -26.44 -5.94 2.25
N ARG A 12 -25.48 -5.10 2.24
CA ARG A 12 -25.15 -4.33 3.46
C ARG A 12 -25.74 -2.90 3.49
N ARG A 13 -26.35 -2.44 2.38
CA ARG A 13 -26.93 -1.10 2.27
C ARG A 13 -28.34 -0.90 2.82
N ARG A 14 -29.12 -1.94 3.09
CA ARG A 14 -30.53 -1.79 3.52
C ARG A 14 -30.73 -1.63 5.03
N LEU A 15 -29.70 -1.81 5.86
CA LEU A 15 -29.82 -1.70 7.33
C LEU A 15 -29.49 -0.29 7.88
N LEU A 16 -29.04 0.65 7.04
CA LEU A 16 -28.63 2.01 7.51
C LEU A 16 -29.68 3.11 7.22
N GLN A 17 -30.89 2.80 6.73
CA GLN A 17 -31.91 3.81 6.43
C GLN A 17 -33.06 3.93 7.44
N GLY A 18 -32.88 3.51 8.66
CA GLY A 18 -33.96 3.58 9.63
C GLY A 18 -33.53 3.94 11.03
N PHE A 19 -33.01 5.13 11.25
CA PHE A 19 -33.11 5.80 12.55
C PHE A 19 -32.77 7.29 12.40
N ALA A 20 -33.81 8.10 12.31
CA ALA A 20 -33.74 9.53 12.59
C ALA A 20 -33.71 9.72 14.10
N ALA A 21 -32.66 10.26 14.66
CA ALA A 21 -32.60 10.72 16.04
C ALA A 21 -32.12 12.19 16.07
N THR A 22 -32.91 12.98 16.70
CA THR A 22 -32.86 14.42 16.98
C THR A 22 -31.56 14.82 17.72
N PRO A 23 -31.01 16.02 17.50
CA PRO A 23 -29.76 16.47 18.07
C PRO A 23 -29.90 16.98 19.49
N LEU A 24 -28.97 16.58 20.36
CA LEU A 24 -28.72 17.27 21.63
C LEU A 24 -27.43 18.08 21.52
N ILE A 25 -27.58 19.40 21.63
CA ILE A 25 -26.53 20.39 21.62
C ILE A 25 -25.75 20.34 22.94
N GLY A 26 -24.43 20.19 22.85
CA GLY A 26 -23.49 20.42 23.94
C GLY A 26 -22.24 21.13 23.43
N LEU A 27 -22.17 22.43 23.75
CA LEU A 27 -21.07 23.34 23.42
C LEU A 27 -19.80 22.99 24.21
N LEU A 28 -18.67 22.83 23.55
CA LEU A 28 -17.33 23.18 24.05
C LEU A 28 -16.46 23.74 22.90
N PRO A 29 -15.47 24.63 23.18
CA PRO A 29 -15.02 25.64 22.24
C PRO A 29 -13.95 25.17 21.26
N GLY A 30 -14.00 25.76 20.08
CA GLY A 30 -13.25 25.40 18.89
C GLY A 30 -11.77 25.72 18.92
N CYS A 31 -11.06 24.92 18.15
CA CYS A 31 -9.87 25.32 17.42
C CYS A 31 -10.23 25.37 15.93
N SER A 32 -10.26 26.57 15.40
CA SER A 32 -10.45 26.80 13.97
C SER A 32 -9.17 26.48 13.21
N VAL A 33 -9.22 25.46 12.37
CA VAL A 33 -8.20 25.22 11.35
C VAL A 33 -8.53 26.14 10.17
N SER A 34 -7.67 27.10 9.91
CA SER A 34 -7.80 27.96 8.72
C SER A 34 -7.34 27.18 7.49
N GLU A 35 -8.27 26.79 6.65
CA GLU A 35 -8.00 26.32 5.29
C GLU A 35 -7.43 27.46 4.45
N SER A 36 -6.18 27.35 4.01
CA SER A 36 -5.68 28.17 2.92
C SER A 36 -6.20 27.58 1.61
N GLY A 37 -7.35 28.10 1.16
CA GLY A 37 -7.93 27.78 -0.13
C GLY A 37 -7.05 28.24 -1.27
N TYR A 38 -6.69 27.34 -2.16
CA TYR A 38 -6.15 27.67 -3.47
C TYR A 38 -7.30 28.08 -4.39
N SER A 39 -7.49 29.39 -4.55
CA SER A 39 -8.32 29.92 -5.64
C SER A 39 -7.48 30.09 -6.90
N ALA A 40 -7.94 29.49 -8.00
CA ALA A 40 -7.41 29.73 -9.34
C ALA A 40 -7.74 31.15 -9.76
N GLY A 41 -6.76 32.03 -9.82
CA GLY A 41 -6.86 33.37 -10.37
C GLY A 41 -6.37 33.41 -11.80
N ALA A 42 -7.24 33.85 -12.70
CA ALA A 42 -6.95 34.09 -14.09
C ALA A 42 -5.93 35.21 -14.30
N ALA A 43 -5.06 35.04 -15.27
CA ALA A 43 -4.06 36.02 -15.68
C ALA A 43 -4.69 37.24 -16.37
N ALA A 44 -4.30 38.43 -15.94
CA ALA A 44 -4.30 39.63 -16.77
C ALA A 44 -3.03 40.43 -16.46
N GLY A 45 -2.36 40.86 -17.51
CA GLY A 45 -1.03 41.42 -17.49
C GLY A 45 -0.99 42.93 -17.16
N SER A 46 0.23 43.34 -17.03
CA SER A 46 0.85 44.60 -17.43
C SER A 46 1.56 45.43 -16.36
N SER A 47 2.77 45.70 -16.70
CA SER A 47 3.58 46.95 -16.68
C SER A 47 4.39 47.30 -15.44
N ASP A 48 5.66 47.49 -15.80
CA ASP A 48 6.78 48.09 -15.14
C ASP A 48 6.54 49.33 -14.26
N SER A 49 7.28 49.48 -13.19
CA SER A 49 8.05 50.72 -12.94
C SER A 49 9.16 50.51 -11.88
N ASN A 50 10.36 50.85 -12.28
CA ASN A 50 11.57 51.08 -11.52
C ASN A 50 11.40 52.18 -10.46
N THR A 51 12.03 52.04 -9.29
CA THR A 51 12.82 53.12 -8.71
C THR A 51 13.82 52.60 -7.66
N ALA A 52 15.03 53.07 -7.76
CA ALA A 52 16.19 52.84 -6.91
C ALA A 52 16.23 53.85 -5.75
N SER A 53 16.89 53.51 -4.66
CA SER A 53 17.84 54.35 -3.87
C SER A 53 18.26 53.58 -2.61
N THR A 54 19.51 53.24 -2.49
CA THR A 54 20.69 53.88 -1.89
C THR A 54 20.79 53.85 -0.37
N ASP A 55 21.85 53.13 0.06
CA ASP A 55 22.89 53.46 1.06
C ASP A 55 22.55 53.57 2.56
N SER A 56 23.24 52.84 3.41
CA SER A 56 24.52 53.14 4.01
C SER A 56 24.86 52.24 5.23
N THR A 57 26.02 51.63 5.16
CA THR A 57 27.13 51.53 6.15
C THR A 57 26.82 51.40 7.65
N THR A 58 27.34 50.37 8.31
CA THR A 58 28.56 50.39 9.15
C THR A 58 28.75 49.09 9.92
N SER A 59 29.94 48.53 9.80
CA SER A 59 30.57 47.62 10.77
C SER A 59 31.31 48.47 11.83
N PRO A 60 31.93 47.95 12.91
CA PRO A 60 32.68 46.70 13.03
C PRO A 60 32.81 46.07 14.46
N SER A 61 33.52 44.96 14.47
CA SER A 61 34.54 44.48 15.46
C SER A 61 34.01 43.69 16.67
N SER A 62 34.57 42.61 16.99
CA SER A 62 35.83 41.99 17.27
C SER A 62 35.76 41.13 18.52
N GLY A 63 36.34 39.97 18.50
CA GLY A 63 37.27 39.53 19.53
C GLY A 63 37.15 38.05 19.89
N THR A 64 38.03 37.23 19.36
CA THR A 64 39.08 36.40 20.00
C THR A 64 38.67 35.53 21.21
N ALA A 65 39.06 34.30 21.43
CA ALA A 65 40.08 33.39 20.95
C ALA A 65 40.07 32.11 21.80
N ALA A 66 40.50 31.03 21.21
CA ALA A 66 41.41 29.96 21.64
C ALA A 66 40.96 29.02 22.79
N SER A 67 41.31 27.77 22.90
CA SER A 67 42.29 26.89 22.26
C SER A 67 42.21 25.48 22.90
N SER A 68 42.65 24.51 22.15
CA SER A 68 43.48 23.34 22.49
C SER A 68 42.79 22.15 23.22
N GLY A 69 43.04 20.90 22.91
CA GLY A 69 44.10 20.22 22.26
C GLY A 69 43.86 18.72 22.20
N ASN A 70 44.47 18.12 21.24
CA ASN A 70 44.71 16.66 21.04
C ASN A 70 45.90 16.23 21.93
N PRO A 71 46.23 14.94 22.17
CA PRO A 71 46.70 14.06 21.11
C PRO A 71 46.55 12.51 21.30
N SER A 72 46.55 11.79 20.21
CA SER A 72 47.47 10.73 19.70
C SER A 72 47.70 9.41 20.40
N GLY A 73 47.82 8.38 19.54
CA GLY A 73 48.73 7.25 19.68
C GLY A 73 48.16 5.91 19.13
N THR A 74 48.40 5.53 17.88
CA THR A 74 49.38 4.58 17.29
C THR A 74 49.36 3.18 17.92
N THR A 75 49.38 2.04 17.23
CA THR A 75 50.14 1.44 16.12
C THR A 75 49.60 0.05 15.78
N ALA A 76 49.44 -0.31 14.54
CA ALA A 76 50.26 -1.10 13.61
C ALA A 76 50.28 -2.67 13.73
N GLY A 77 50.19 -3.29 12.55
CA GLY A 77 50.92 -4.52 12.22
C GLY A 77 50.07 -5.63 11.61
N SER A 78 49.94 -5.74 10.30
CA SER A 78 50.61 -6.58 9.29
C SER A 78 50.41 -8.09 9.51
N SER A 79 50.14 -8.97 8.57
CA SER A 79 50.53 -9.20 7.20
C SER A 79 50.04 -10.59 6.72
N SER A 80 49.72 -10.67 5.44
CA SER A 80 50.05 -11.71 4.43
C SER A 80 49.59 -13.17 4.67
N SER A 81 49.26 -14.02 3.71
CA SER A 81 49.43 -14.12 2.25
C SER A 81 48.81 -15.39 1.72
N ASN A 82 48.35 -15.38 0.46
CA ASN A 82 48.39 -16.39 -0.61
C ASN A 82 47.96 -17.85 -0.32
N ASN A 83 47.21 -18.53 -1.14
CA ASN A 83 47.42 -18.85 -2.56
C ASN A 83 46.36 -19.77 -3.15
N SER A 84 46.11 -19.59 -4.43
CA SER A 84 45.51 -20.36 -5.50
C SER A 84 45.26 -21.87 -5.36
N SER A 85 44.16 -22.36 -5.96
CA SER A 85 44.25 -23.13 -7.20
C SER A 85 42.90 -23.66 -7.72
N ASN A 86 42.77 -23.60 -9.01
CA ASN A 86 41.78 -24.13 -9.97
C ASN A 86 41.40 -25.60 -9.78
N THR A 87 40.12 -25.95 -10.11
CA THR A 87 39.85 -26.85 -11.26
C THR A 87 38.35 -27.09 -11.47
N THR A 88 37.92 -26.87 -12.65
CA THR A 88 36.89 -27.42 -13.57
C THR A 88 35.99 -28.59 -13.10
N GLY A 89 34.69 -28.47 -13.48
CA GLY A 89 33.98 -29.60 -14.06
C GLY A 89 32.50 -29.79 -13.71
N SER A 90 31.62 -29.46 -14.67
CA SER A 90 30.47 -30.24 -15.15
C SER A 90 29.22 -30.48 -14.28
N SER A 91 28.15 -29.88 -14.78
CA SER A 91 26.73 -30.33 -14.97
C SER A 91 26.13 -31.41 -14.04
N GLY A 92 24.97 -31.10 -13.53
CA GLY A 92 23.99 -32.08 -13.03
C GLY A 92 22.79 -31.41 -12.35
N ASN A 93 21.70 -31.46 -13.04
CA ASN A 93 20.33 -31.04 -12.64
C ASN A 93 19.84 -31.96 -11.50
N THR A 94 19.21 -31.42 -10.45
CA THR A 94 18.01 -32.00 -9.81
C THR A 94 17.48 -31.10 -8.69
N SER A 95 16.20 -30.78 -8.84
CA SER A 95 15.07 -30.58 -7.88
C SER A 95 15.29 -30.13 -6.44
N ASP A 96 14.56 -29.07 -6.15
CA ASP A 96 13.97 -28.52 -4.92
C ASP A 96 13.98 -29.36 -3.65
N THR A 97 14.45 -28.73 -2.56
CA THR A 97 13.81 -28.82 -1.25
C THR A 97 14.02 -27.53 -0.46
N ASN A 98 12.93 -26.96 0.04
CA ASN A 98 12.82 -25.83 0.95
C ASN A 98 13.60 -26.07 2.25
N GLY A 99 14.42 -25.10 2.62
CA GLY A 99 15.02 -24.98 3.94
C GLY A 99 15.16 -23.52 4.31
N SER A 100 14.32 -23.04 5.19
CA SER A 100 14.40 -21.70 5.79
C SER A 100 15.64 -21.58 6.67
N GLY A 101 16.63 -20.86 6.20
CA GLY A 101 17.78 -20.41 6.96
C GLY A 101 17.93 -18.91 6.75
N ALA A 102 17.88 -18.15 7.84
CA ALA A 102 18.21 -16.73 7.83
C ALA A 102 19.67 -16.56 7.42
N ASN A 103 19.90 -16.24 6.14
CA ASN A 103 21.20 -15.80 5.65
C ASN A 103 21.11 -14.29 5.39
N SER A 104 21.93 -13.55 6.12
CA SER A 104 22.29 -12.18 5.74
C SER A 104 22.88 -12.21 4.33
N PRO A 105 22.34 -11.47 3.36
CA PRO A 105 22.94 -11.40 2.03
C PRO A 105 24.06 -10.37 2.04
N THR A 106 25.30 -10.81 2.09
CA THR A 106 26.45 -10.06 1.59
C THR A 106 26.64 -10.39 0.11
N SER A 107 25.70 -9.95 -0.72
CA SER A 107 25.89 -9.76 -2.14
C SER A 107 25.53 -8.30 -2.40
N SER A 108 26.50 -7.51 -2.83
CA SER A 108 26.23 -6.16 -3.34
C SER A 108 25.28 -6.32 -4.52
N ALA A 109 23.98 -6.04 -4.31
CA ALA A 109 23.02 -5.99 -5.39
C ALA A 109 23.47 -4.89 -6.33
N VAL A 110 23.81 -5.24 -7.56
CA VAL A 110 24.20 -4.26 -8.60
C VAL A 110 22.91 -3.71 -9.15
N PHE A 111 22.68 -2.41 -8.93
CA PHE A 111 21.53 -1.71 -9.51
C PHE A 111 21.64 -1.59 -11.04
N VAL A 112 20.49 -1.54 -11.69
CA VAL A 112 20.37 -1.16 -13.12
C VAL A 112 20.46 0.36 -13.22
N HIS A 113 21.31 0.88 -14.13
CA HIS A 113 21.48 2.31 -14.35
C HIS A 113 21.44 2.66 -15.84
N PRO A 114 20.68 3.69 -16.26
CA PRO A 114 19.64 4.34 -15.49
C PRO A 114 18.52 3.34 -15.20
N GLY A 115 17.92 3.44 -14.02
CA GLY A 115 16.99 2.42 -13.57
C GLY A 115 16.00 2.90 -12.49
N LEU A 116 15.62 4.18 -12.48
CA LEU A 116 14.53 4.70 -11.68
C LEU A 116 13.21 4.69 -12.47
N LEU A 117 12.65 5.84 -12.83
CA LEU A 117 11.43 5.87 -13.65
C LEU A 117 11.67 5.43 -15.10
N HIS A 118 12.90 5.49 -15.56
CA HIS A 118 13.27 5.19 -16.94
C HIS A 118 14.53 4.34 -16.99
N THR A 119 14.54 3.40 -17.91
CA THR A 119 15.72 2.59 -18.29
C THR A 119 16.32 3.08 -19.60
N ALA A 120 17.48 2.55 -19.98
CA ALA A 120 18.08 2.84 -21.28
C ALA A 120 17.12 2.52 -22.44
N SER A 121 16.42 1.38 -22.38
CA SER A 121 15.45 0.97 -23.41
C SER A 121 14.23 1.89 -23.48
N ASP A 122 13.85 2.55 -22.39
CA ASP A 122 12.76 3.53 -22.42
C ASP A 122 13.19 4.79 -23.18
N PHE A 123 14.44 5.26 -23.00
CA PHE A 123 14.97 6.38 -23.77
C PHE A 123 15.12 6.05 -25.26
N ASP A 124 15.57 4.83 -25.58
CA ASP A 124 15.68 4.37 -26.97
C ASP A 124 14.31 4.35 -27.64
N ARG A 125 13.28 3.82 -26.97
CA ARG A 125 11.88 3.83 -27.45
C ARG A 125 11.38 5.24 -27.68
N MET A 126 11.57 6.15 -26.73
CA MET A 126 11.17 7.56 -26.88
C MET A 126 11.87 8.22 -28.08
N ALA A 127 13.20 8.08 -28.18
CA ALA A 127 13.98 8.70 -29.23
C ALA A 127 13.60 8.16 -30.63
N GLN A 128 13.42 6.85 -30.77
CA GLN A 128 13.03 6.21 -32.05
C GLN A 128 11.65 6.66 -32.50
N ASN A 129 10.64 6.63 -31.64
CA ASN A 129 9.28 7.02 -32.00
C ASN A 129 9.15 8.53 -32.26
N VAL A 130 9.86 9.37 -31.49
CA VAL A 130 9.92 10.81 -31.76
C VAL A 130 10.59 11.10 -33.11
N ALA A 131 11.71 10.44 -33.44
CA ALA A 131 12.40 10.59 -34.72
C ALA A 131 11.55 10.10 -35.91
N ALA A 132 10.78 9.05 -35.72
CA ALA A 132 9.82 8.52 -36.69
C ALA A 132 8.56 9.40 -36.84
N GLY A 133 8.31 10.33 -35.90
CA GLY A 133 7.10 11.17 -35.89
C GLY A 133 5.85 10.43 -35.40
N GLU A 134 6.03 9.31 -34.73
CA GLU A 134 4.94 8.44 -34.30
C GLU A 134 4.14 9.06 -33.14
N LYS A 135 2.82 8.89 -33.23
CA LYS A 135 1.90 9.29 -32.14
C LYS A 135 1.70 8.12 -31.17
N PRO A 136 1.51 8.44 -29.89
CA PRO A 136 1.40 9.77 -29.28
C PRO A 136 2.74 10.38 -28.83
N TRP A 137 3.88 9.70 -28.99
CA TRP A 137 5.20 10.17 -28.56
C TRP A 137 5.57 11.55 -29.09
N ILE A 138 5.33 11.80 -30.40
CA ILE A 138 5.65 13.10 -31.00
C ILE A 138 4.81 14.24 -30.41
N ASP A 139 3.58 13.96 -29.97
CA ASP A 139 2.73 14.97 -29.34
C ASP A 139 3.24 15.29 -27.92
N GLY A 140 3.64 14.28 -27.13
CA GLY A 140 4.31 14.48 -25.85
C GLY A 140 5.65 15.19 -25.96
N TRP A 141 6.43 14.88 -27.01
CA TRP A 141 7.68 15.58 -27.32
C TRP A 141 7.47 17.07 -27.59
N LYS A 142 6.45 17.44 -28.35
CA LYS A 142 6.10 18.83 -28.61
C LYS A 142 5.77 19.59 -27.32
N ILE A 143 5.09 18.94 -26.37
CA ILE A 143 4.80 19.52 -25.04
C ILE A 143 6.12 19.74 -24.27
N LEU A 144 7.03 18.75 -24.25
CA LEU A 144 8.31 18.87 -23.56
C LEU A 144 9.14 20.02 -24.09
N ILE A 145 9.32 20.12 -25.42
CA ILE A 145 10.17 21.16 -26.02
C ILE A 145 9.56 22.57 -25.95
N ALA A 146 8.24 22.67 -25.80
CA ALA A 146 7.53 23.94 -25.62
C ALA A 146 7.55 24.41 -24.15
N ASN A 147 7.84 23.55 -23.20
CA ASN A 147 7.87 23.89 -21.78
C ASN A 147 9.13 24.71 -21.48
N TRP A 148 8.98 25.88 -20.85
CA TRP A 148 10.07 26.80 -20.54
C TRP A 148 11.14 26.20 -19.61
N HIS A 149 10.79 25.20 -18.80
CA HIS A 149 11.73 24.44 -17.97
C HIS A 149 12.75 23.67 -18.79
N SER A 150 12.40 23.23 -20.02
CA SER A 150 13.31 22.52 -20.91
C SER A 150 14.15 23.47 -21.79
N SER A 151 14.18 24.79 -21.50
CA SER A 151 14.88 25.79 -22.27
C SER A 151 16.36 25.90 -21.87
N LEU A 152 17.25 26.10 -22.86
CA LEU A 152 18.65 26.45 -22.60
C LEU A 152 18.81 27.82 -21.89
N THR A 153 17.81 28.68 -22.00
CA THR A 153 17.80 30.00 -21.33
C THR A 153 17.29 29.92 -19.89
N TYR A 154 16.89 28.74 -19.41
CA TYR A 154 16.51 28.57 -18.00
C TYR A 154 17.67 28.94 -17.10
N THR A 155 17.39 29.76 -16.08
CA THR A 155 18.39 30.20 -15.10
C THR A 155 18.06 29.61 -13.73
N PRO A 156 18.88 28.67 -13.22
CA PRO A 156 18.68 28.10 -11.90
C PRO A 156 18.93 29.14 -10.78
N ARG A 157 18.26 28.95 -9.66
CA ARG A 157 18.35 29.85 -8.49
C ARG A 157 18.53 29.08 -7.20
N PRO A 158 19.64 28.30 -7.04
CA PRO A 158 19.85 27.50 -5.85
C PRO A 158 19.86 28.36 -4.58
N GLN A 159 19.34 27.80 -3.50
CA GLN A 159 19.21 28.44 -2.19
C GLN A 159 19.96 27.63 -1.14
N ALA A 160 20.59 28.31 -0.18
CA ALA A 160 21.25 27.63 0.94
C ALA A 160 20.24 26.96 1.89
N ILE A 161 19.11 27.62 2.10
CA ILE A 161 18.02 27.10 2.92
C ILE A 161 16.75 27.13 2.08
N VAL A 162 16.04 26.00 2.03
CA VAL A 162 14.71 25.91 1.41
C VAL A 162 13.67 25.59 2.47
N SER A 163 12.61 26.40 2.51
CA SER A 163 11.47 26.23 3.38
C SER A 163 10.17 26.15 2.56
N ARG A 164 9.28 25.23 2.91
CA ARG A 164 7.90 25.19 2.43
C ARG A 164 6.96 25.61 3.56
N GLY A 165 6.03 26.50 3.23
CA GLY A 165 5.22 27.17 4.24
C GLY A 165 6.01 28.27 4.99
N ASN A 166 5.38 28.85 5.98
CA ASN A 166 5.98 29.88 6.81
C ASN A 166 6.17 29.34 8.24
N ASP A 167 7.39 28.96 8.60
CA ASP A 167 7.73 28.46 9.92
C ASP A 167 7.97 29.58 10.97
N GLY A 168 7.76 30.84 10.56
CA GLY A 168 8.01 32.02 11.39
C GLY A 168 9.48 32.48 11.44
N VAL A 169 10.40 31.70 10.85
CA VAL A 169 11.83 32.01 10.74
C VAL A 169 12.26 32.17 9.28
N HIS A 170 11.79 31.24 8.43
CA HIS A 170 12.14 31.21 7.01
C HIS A 170 10.87 31.43 6.17
N PRO A 171 10.84 32.41 5.26
CA PRO A 171 9.76 32.57 4.33
C PRO A 171 9.72 31.40 3.33
N ASP A 172 8.53 31.04 2.85
CA ASP A 172 8.36 30.02 1.82
C ASP A 172 9.09 30.43 0.53
N ASN A 173 10.09 29.63 0.17
CA ASN A 173 10.84 29.73 -1.09
C ASN A 173 10.85 28.40 -1.86
N SER A 174 10.06 27.43 -1.44
CA SER A 174 10.00 26.07 -1.99
C SER A 174 9.78 26.03 -3.49
N ARG A 175 9.02 26.99 -4.01
CA ARG A 175 8.73 27.08 -5.45
C ARG A 175 9.99 27.28 -6.31
N ILE A 176 11.07 27.80 -5.73
CA ILE A 176 12.37 27.91 -6.41
C ILE A 176 12.93 26.50 -6.66
N LEU A 177 12.98 25.67 -5.63
CA LEU A 177 13.39 24.27 -5.75
C LEU A 177 12.50 23.51 -6.74
N PHE A 178 11.17 23.68 -6.67
CA PHE A 178 10.22 22.99 -7.56
C PHE A 178 10.52 23.26 -9.04
N ASN A 179 10.75 24.52 -9.41
CA ASN A 179 11.07 24.90 -10.77
C ASN A 179 12.44 24.35 -11.22
N ASP A 180 13.46 24.44 -10.38
CA ASP A 180 14.80 23.99 -10.72
C ASP A 180 14.85 22.45 -10.88
N VAL A 181 14.15 21.69 -10.03
CA VAL A 181 14.02 20.23 -10.16
C VAL A 181 13.29 19.87 -11.45
N ALA A 182 12.17 20.53 -11.75
CA ALA A 182 11.43 20.31 -12.99
C ALA A 182 12.30 20.63 -14.22
N ALA A 183 13.11 21.69 -14.17
CA ALA A 183 14.00 22.05 -15.26
C ALA A 183 15.17 21.07 -15.41
N ALA A 184 15.76 20.59 -14.33
CA ALA A 184 16.81 19.58 -14.37
C ALA A 184 16.32 18.30 -15.08
N TYR A 185 15.15 17.80 -14.66
CA TYR A 185 14.55 16.61 -15.30
C TYR A 185 14.15 16.85 -16.77
N ALA A 186 13.47 17.97 -17.08
CA ALA A 186 13.03 18.27 -18.44
C ALA A 186 14.22 18.40 -19.39
N CYS A 187 15.31 19.02 -18.98
CA CYS A 187 16.54 19.11 -19.76
C CYS A 187 17.22 17.74 -19.93
N ALA A 188 17.30 16.93 -18.87
CA ALA A 188 17.86 15.58 -18.93
C ALA A 188 17.08 14.69 -19.92
N LEU A 189 15.74 14.72 -19.84
CA LEU A 189 14.88 13.99 -20.77
C LEU A 189 15.03 14.47 -22.21
N ARG A 190 15.09 15.79 -22.39
CA ARG A 190 15.29 16.38 -23.72
C ARG A 190 16.63 15.99 -24.33
N TRP A 191 17.71 15.96 -23.55
CA TRP A 191 19.01 15.44 -23.99
C TRP A 191 18.91 13.98 -24.47
N LYS A 192 18.34 13.10 -23.65
CA LYS A 192 18.23 11.67 -23.96
C LYS A 192 17.50 11.39 -25.27
N ILE A 193 16.50 12.20 -25.60
CA ILE A 193 15.68 12.01 -26.79
C ILE A 193 16.31 12.68 -28.03
N SER A 194 16.87 13.90 -27.89
CA SER A 194 17.42 14.66 -28.99
C SER A 194 18.89 14.38 -29.27
N GLY A 195 19.65 13.85 -28.33
CA GLY A 195 21.11 13.73 -28.39
C GLY A 195 21.87 15.05 -28.22
N ASP A 196 21.20 16.20 -28.06
CA ASP A 196 21.82 17.51 -27.92
C ASP A 196 22.42 17.73 -26.53
N SER A 197 23.74 17.62 -26.43
CA SER A 197 24.48 17.71 -25.17
C SER A 197 24.32 19.04 -24.41
N ARG A 198 23.91 20.12 -25.09
CA ARG A 198 23.65 21.41 -24.41
C ARG A 198 22.55 21.29 -23.36
N TYR A 199 21.58 20.39 -23.54
CA TYR A 199 20.54 20.13 -22.55
C TYR A 199 21.07 19.28 -21.38
N ALA A 200 22.03 18.38 -21.63
CA ALA A 200 22.75 17.69 -20.58
C ALA A 200 23.54 18.69 -19.71
N ASP A 201 24.31 19.57 -20.36
CA ASP A 201 25.08 20.62 -19.70
C ASP A 201 24.18 21.55 -18.86
N LYS A 202 22.97 21.88 -19.37
CA LYS A 202 21.98 22.65 -18.61
C LYS A 202 21.48 21.90 -17.40
N SER A 203 21.18 20.62 -17.51
CA SER A 203 20.71 19.77 -16.39
C SER A 203 21.77 19.68 -15.28
N ILE A 204 23.04 19.38 -15.62
CA ILE A 204 24.11 19.32 -14.63
C ILE A 204 24.43 20.69 -14.04
N GLN A 205 24.30 21.80 -14.80
CA GLN A 205 24.44 23.15 -14.26
C GLN A 205 23.47 23.40 -13.11
N ILE A 206 22.21 22.96 -13.26
CA ILE A 206 21.18 23.10 -12.21
C ILE A 206 21.57 22.25 -11.01
N MET A 207 21.87 20.97 -11.22
CA MET A 207 22.15 20.02 -10.14
C MET A 207 23.41 20.39 -9.37
N ASN A 208 24.49 20.81 -10.06
CA ASN A 208 25.71 21.28 -9.40
C ASN A 208 25.46 22.56 -8.60
N GLY A 209 24.64 23.49 -9.12
CA GLY A 209 24.25 24.68 -8.40
C GLY A 209 23.63 24.34 -7.04
N TRP A 210 22.69 23.39 -7.01
CA TRP A 210 22.07 22.94 -5.78
C TRP A 210 23.03 22.15 -4.88
N ALA A 211 23.82 21.24 -5.45
CA ALA A 211 24.75 20.39 -4.70
C ALA A 211 25.78 21.19 -3.88
N TYR A 212 26.20 22.34 -4.40
CA TYR A 212 27.19 23.22 -3.74
C TYR A 212 26.58 24.37 -2.94
N THR A 213 25.24 24.55 -3.01
CA THR A 213 24.59 25.69 -2.33
C THR A 213 23.69 25.26 -1.18
N LEU A 214 22.90 24.19 -1.37
CA LEU A 214 21.93 23.75 -0.37
C LEU A 214 22.61 23.19 0.86
N THR A 215 22.26 23.73 2.03
CA THR A 215 22.78 23.29 3.33
C THR A 215 21.69 22.79 4.26
N GLN A 216 20.42 23.19 4.02
CA GLN A 216 19.31 22.84 4.89
C GLN A 216 17.99 22.82 4.13
N LEU A 217 17.20 21.77 4.41
CA LEU A 217 15.76 21.76 4.19
C LEU A 217 15.11 22.14 5.52
N ALA A 218 14.45 23.30 5.55
CA ALA A 218 13.77 23.78 6.75
C ALA A 218 12.49 22.97 6.93
N ALA A 219 12.63 21.86 7.64
CA ALA A 219 11.55 20.92 7.91
C ALA A 219 11.14 20.92 9.38
N THR A 220 11.77 21.73 10.21
CA THR A 220 11.65 21.66 11.66
C THR A 220 11.44 23.03 12.25
N CYS A 221 10.20 23.45 12.45
CA CYS A 221 9.89 24.63 13.26
C CYS A 221 9.50 24.26 14.72
N GLY A 222 9.48 22.97 15.08
CA GLY A 222 8.95 22.52 16.39
C GLY A 222 7.47 22.88 16.58
N CYS A 223 6.76 23.12 15.50
CA CYS A 223 5.34 23.43 15.45
C CYS A 223 4.62 22.44 14.53
N ASP A 224 3.30 22.40 14.56
CA ASP A 224 2.45 21.51 13.74
C ASP A 224 2.63 21.68 12.20
N ARG A 225 3.56 22.55 11.77
CA ARG A 225 3.87 22.86 10.36
C ARG A 225 5.13 22.19 9.83
N ASP A 226 5.84 21.39 10.62
CA ASP A 226 7.02 20.61 10.19
C ASP A 226 6.73 19.73 9.00
N HIS A 227 5.50 19.35 8.86
CA HIS A 227 4.98 18.50 7.80
C HIS A 227 5.23 19.04 6.37
N ASP A 228 5.08 20.35 6.13
CA ASP A 228 5.26 20.92 4.79
C ASP A 228 6.69 20.75 4.26
N GLY A 229 7.69 20.85 5.12
CA GLY A 229 9.10 20.58 4.79
C GLY A 229 9.34 19.09 4.47
N ILE A 230 8.70 18.17 5.20
CA ILE A 230 8.75 16.73 4.95
C ILE A 230 8.14 16.41 3.59
N LEU A 231 6.94 16.94 3.30
CA LEU A 231 6.27 16.76 2.02
C LEU A 231 7.13 17.27 0.85
N MET A 232 7.79 18.44 1.02
CA MET A 232 8.72 18.99 0.04
C MET A 232 9.94 18.07 -0.15
N ALA A 233 10.55 17.60 0.93
CA ALA A 233 11.71 16.70 0.84
C ALA A 233 11.35 15.38 0.13
N GLY A 234 10.16 14.85 0.38
CA GLY A 234 9.65 13.65 -0.31
C GLY A 234 9.39 13.90 -1.79
N LEU A 235 8.55 14.89 -2.11
CA LEU A 235 8.13 15.17 -3.49
C LEU A 235 9.31 15.58 -4.38
N GLN A 236 10.13 16.54 -3.97
CA GLN A 236 11.25 17.00 -4.78
C GLN A 236 12.45 16.06 -4.69
N GLY A 237 12.57 15.28 -3.64
CA GLY A 237 13.65 14.32 -3.47
C GLY A 237 13.60 13.22 -4.53
N TYR A 238 12.45 12.54 -4.72
CA TYR A 238 12.37 11.52 -5.77
C TYR A 238 12.53 12.09 -7.16
N GLN A 239 12.00 13.30 -7.42
CA GLN A 239 12.10 13.94 -8.72
C GLN A 239 13.53 14.32 -9.05
N PHE A 240 14.25 14.88 -8.07
CA PHE A 240 15.65 15.30 -8.26
C PHE A 240 16.57 14.10 -8.41
N ALA A 241 16.34 13.01 -7.63
CA ALA A 241 17.09 11.77 -7.78
C ALA A 241 16.90 11.16 -9.18
N ASN A 242 15.66 11.21 -9.73
CA ASN A 242 15.39 10.76 -11.10
C ASN A 242 16.15 11.58 -12.17
N ALA A 243 16.23 12.91 -12.01
CA ALA A 243 17.03 13.74 -12.89
C ALA A 243 18.52 13.37 -12.83
N GLY A 244 19.07 13.18 -11.63
CA GLY A 244 20.45 12.75 -11.40
C GLY A 244 20.74 11.37 -12.00
N GLU A 245 19.83 10.44 -11.87
CA GLU A 245 19.97 9.10 -12.42
C GLU A 245 20.00 9.07 -13.96
N ILE A 246 19.19 9.89 -14.62
CA ILE A 246 19.27 10.07 -16.09
C ILE A 246 20.65 10.59 -16.46
N MET A 247 21.16 11.55 -15.71
CA MET A 247 22.45 12.22 -16.01
C MET A 247 23.67 11.39 -15.64
N ARG A 248 23.55 10.35 -14.82
CA ARG A 248 24.66 9.42 -14.45
C ARG A 248 25.43 8.91 -15.66
N THR A 249 24.77 8.71 -16.78
CA THR A 249 25.39 8.22 -18.02
C THR A 249 26.04 9.30 -18.89
N TYR A 250 25.97 10.58 -18.49
CA TYR A 250 26.57 11.68 -19.24
C TYR A 250 28.04 11.86 -18.90
N THR A 251 28.93 11.59 -19.84
CA THR A 251 30.39 11.65 -19.62
C THR A 251 30.91 13.08 -19.35
N GLY A 252 30.11 14.12 -19.68
CA GLY A 252 30.41 15.51 -19.37
C GLY A 252 30.19 15.92 -17.92
N TRP A 253 29.56 15.07 -17.10
CA TRP A 253 29.41 15.34 -15.67
C TRP A 253 30.64 14.88 -14.91
N ALA A 254 31.39 15.82 -14.32
CA ALA A 254 32.59 15.47 -13.57
C ALA A 254 32.25 14.58 -12.37
N ALA A 255 33.04 13.55 -12.14
CA ALA A 255 32.80 12.57 -11.08
C ALA A 255 32.64 13.19 -9.69
N ASN A 256 33.45 14.23 -9.39
CA ASN A 256 33.36 14.95 -8.09
C ASN A 256 32.05 15.74 -7.97
N ASP A 257 31.53 16.30 -9.05
CA ASP A 257 30.26 17.03 -9.06
C ASP A 257 29.09 16.06 -8.89
N PHE A 258 29.13 14.92 -9.56
CA PHE A 258 28.14 13.87 -9.35
C PHE A 258 28.15 13.34 -7.90
N ALA A 259 29.34 13.11 -7.34
CA ALA A 259 29.48 12.69 -5.94
C ALA A 259 28.98 13.78 -4.96
N ALA A 260 29.19 15.06 -5.26
CA ALA A 260 28.62 16.16 -4.46
C ALA A 260 27.09 16.17 -4.51
N PHE A 261 26.50 15.90 -5.69
CA PHE A 261 25.05 15.78 -5.85
C PHE A 261 24.49 14.57 -5.08
N GLN A 262 25.12 13.40 -5.21
CA GLN A 262 24.76 12.21 -4.40
C GLN A 262 24.86 12.53 -2.90
N GLY A 263 25.91 13.22 -2.48
CA GLY A 263 26.11 13.65 -1.09
C GLY A 263 24.98 14.56 -0.59
N MET A 264 24.55 15.54 -1.38
CA MET A 264 23.41 16.40 -1.06
C MET A 264 22.13 15.56 -0.87
N MET A 265 21.81 14.67 -1.80
CA MET A 265 20.62 13.83 -1.73
C MET A 265 20.64 12.90 -0.51
N LYS A 266 21.79 12.27 -0.25
CA LYS A 266 21.97 11.32 0.86
C LYS A 266 21.97 12.01 2.24
N ASN A 267 22.53 13.21 2.36
CA ASN A 267 22.75 13.84 3.65
C ASN A 267 21.68 14.88 4.04
N LEU A 268 20.93 15.42 3.07
CA LEU A 268 19.90 16.43 3.33
C LEU A 268 18.48 15.92 3.09
N PHE A 269 18.20 15.18 2.01
CA PHE A 269 16.87 14.68 1.71
C PHE A 269 16.55 13.37 2.42
N TYR A 270 17.44 12.39 2.33
CA TYR A 270 17.18 11.04 2.88
C TYR A 270 16.88 11.04 4.38
N PRO A 271 17.63 11.77 5.27
CA PRO A 271 17.32 11.75 6.70
C PRO A 271 15.94 12.33 7.03
N VAL A 272 15.48 13.35 6.29
CA VAL A 272 14.12 13.91 6.44
C VAL A 272 13.08 12.88 6.05
N ASN A 273 13.29 12.17 4.93
CA ASN A 273 12.36 11.16 4.43
C ASN A 273 12.20 10.00 5.42
N VAL A 274 13.31 9.37 5.84
CA VAL A 274 13.25 8.20 6.76
C VAL A 274 12.83 8.59 8.17
N GLY A 275 13.13 9.81 8.60
CA GLY A 275 12.64 10.36 9.87
C GLY A 275 11.12 10.49 9.89
N SER A 276 10.48 10.64 8.71
CA SER A 276 9.04 10.73 8.59
C SER A 276 8.38 9.35 8.49
N TYR A 277 8.60 8.61 7.40
CA TYR A 277 7.81 7.40 7.14
C TYR A 277 8.11 6.26 8.10
N LEU A 278 9.34 6.13 8.63
CA LEU A 278 9.65 5.11 9.64
C LEU A 278 9.04 5.39 11.00
N HIS A 279 8.63 6.62 11.26
CA HIS A 279 8.02 7.05 12.52
C HIS A 279 6.60 7.59 12.34
N SER A 280 6.07 7.59 11.11
CA SER A 280 4.72 8.08 10.87
C SER A 280 3.71 7.15 11.55
N HIS A 281 2.72 7.78 12.11
CA HIS A 281 1.58 7.12 12.70
C HIS A 281 0.41 7.17 11.72
N LEU A 282 -0.61 6.37 11.97
CA LEU A 282 -1.89 6.41 11.28
C LEU A 282 -2.61 7.79 11.37
N SER A 283 -2.04 8.76 12.04
CA SER A 283 -2.47 10.16 12.06
C SER A 283 -2.01 10.95 10.84
N SER A 284 -0.99 10.48 10.10
CA SER A 284 -0.54 11.09 8.84
C SER A 284 -1.34 10.57 7.66
N TYR A 285 -1.45 11.37 6.60
CA TYR A 285 -2.10 10.95 5.36
C TYR A 285 -1.13 10.19 4.45
N SER A 286 -1.65 9.29 3.59
CA SER A 286 -0.80 8.40 2.78
C SER A 286 0.14 9.13 1.84
N ASN A 287 -0.27 10.26 1.27
CA ASN A 287 0.58 11.03 0.35
C ASN A 287 1.89 11.50 1.01
N TRP A 288 1.88 11.78 2.30
CA TRP A 288 3.06 12.23 3.05
C TRP A 288 4.10 11.13 3.23
N ASP A 289 3.62 9.93 3.57
CA ASP A 289 4.50 8.77 3.70
C ASP A 289 5.00 8.30 2.33
N LEU A 290 4.08 8.19 1.35
CA LEU A 290 4.42 7.70 0.01
C LEU A 290 5.47 8.56 -0.69
N CYS A 291 5.42 9.90 -0.56
CA CYS A 291 6.45 10.74 -1.16
C CYS A 291 7.83 10.49 -0.52
N CYS A 292 7.88 10.27 0.79
CA CYS A 292 9.11 9.95 1.50
C CYS A 292 9.66 8.57 1.12
N VAL A 293 8.78 7.56 0.97
CA VAL A 293 9.17 6.23 0.49
C VAL A 293 9.71 6.29 -0.95
N ALA A 294 9.02 7.01 -1.85
CA ALA A 294 9.46 7.22 -3.23
C ALA A 294 10.84 7.88 -3.31
N SER A 295 11.06 8.89 -2.46
CA SER A 295 12.33 9.60 -2.39
C SER A 295 13.45 8.75 -1.80
N ALA A 296 13.21 8.06 -0.69
CA ALA A 296 14.20 7.16 -0.08
C ALA A 296 14.63 6.04 -1.03
N MET A 297 13.66 5.45 -1.76
CA MET A 297 13.91 4.44 -2.78
C MET A 297 14.78 4.99 -3.91
N ALA A 298 14.43 6.18 -4.44
CA ALA A 298 15.16 6.82 -5.52
C ALA A 298 16.59 7.20 -5.12
N ILE A 299 16.78 7.73 -3.92
CA ILE A 299 18.10 8.08 -3.39
C ILE A 299 18.94 6.82 -3.17
N GLY A 300 18.33 5.71 -2.72
CA GLY A 300 18.99 4.42 -2.58
C GLY A 300 19.62 3.94 -3.90
N VAL A 301 18.88 4.01 -5.01
CA VAL A 301 19.39 3.67 -6.35
C VAL A 301 20.43 4.68 -6.82
N LEU A 302 20.15 5.98 -6.74
CA LEU A 302 21.08 7.05 -7.17
C LEU A 302 22.44 6.96 -6.48
N CYS A 303 22.46 6.61 -5.20
CA CYS A 303 23.67 6.57 -4.37
C CYS A 303 24.30 5.18 -4.26
N ASP A 304 23.81 4.17 -4.96
CA ASP A 304 24.27 2.77 -4.88
C ASP A 304 24.20 2.20 -3.46
N GLU A 305 23.07 2.48 -2.74
CA GLU A 305 22.83 2.07 -1.36
C GLU A 305 21.68 1.04 -1.26
N PRO A 306 21.96 -0.26 -1.43
CA PRO A 306 20.93 -1.31 -1.45
C PRO A 306 20.06 -1.36 -0.19
N ALA A 307 20.64 -1.05 0.98
CA ALA A 307 19.89 -1.05 2.24
C ALA A 307 18.82 0.04 2.29
N MET A 308 19.09 1.24 1.72
CA MET A 308 18.11 2.31 1.63
C MET A 308 16.94 1.92 0.72
N PHE A 309 17.27 1.37 -0.45
CA PHE A 309 16.29 0.88 -1.42
C PHE A 309 15.42 -0.22 -0.81
N GLN A 310 16.04 -1.25 -0.21
CA GLN A 310 15.33 -2.38 0.37
C GLN A 310 14.41 -1.97 1.52
N SER A 311 14.86 -1.07 2.40
CA SER A 311 14.04 -0.53 3.49
C SER A 311 12.75 0.15 2.97
N ALA A 312 12.84 0.90 1.87
CA ALA A 312 11.68 1.53 1.25
C ALA A 312 10.73 0.48 0.62
N VAL A 313 11.28 -0.57 -0.03
CA VAL A 313 10.50 -1.70 -0.57
C VAL A 313 9.75 -2.42 0.55
N ASP A 314 10.43 -2.72 1.64
CA ASP A 314 9.84 -3.45 2.77
C ASP A 314 8.74 -2.62 3.45
N TYR A 315 8.99 -1.31 3.63
CA TYR A 315 7.98 -0.42 4.18
C TYR A 315 6.74 -0.31 3.29
N PHE A 316 6.91 -0.16 1.97
CA PHE A 316 5.77 -0.13 1.03
C PHE A 316 4.93 -1.39 1.09
N LYS A 317 5.56 -2.56 1.30
CA LYS A 317 4.85 -3.85 1.41
C LYS A 317 4.17 -4.04 2.74
N THR A 318 4.88 -3.81 3.84
CA THR A 318 4.49 -4.27 5.18
C THR A 318 4.77 -3.26 6.29
N GLY A 319 4.98 -1.99 5.94
CA GLY A 319 5.16 -0.91 6.92
C GLY A 319 3.92 -0.68 7.76
N PHE A 320 4.12 -0.05 8.90
CA PHE A 320 3.05 0.20 9.89
C PHE A 320 2.27 1.50 9.66
N GLY A 321 2.73 2.36 8.75
CA GLY A 321 2.10 3.66 8.48
C GLY A 321 1.28 3.69 7.18
N ASN A 322 0.68 4.83 6.93
CA ASN A 322 -0.26 5.03 5.83
C ASN A 322 0.37 5.01 4.43
N GLY A 323 1.70 5.02 4.31
CA GLY A 323 2.44 4.79 3.06
C GLY A 323 2.65 3.31 2.71
N CYS A 324 2.29 2.38 3.59
CA CYS A 324 2.18 0.97 3.24
C CYS A 324 1.00 0.76 2.29
N ILE A 325 1.18 -0.04 1.23
CA ILE A 325 0.14 -0.21 0.20
C ILE A 325 -1.18 -0.76 0.79
N ARG A 326 -1.12 -1.60 1.82
CA ARG A 326 -2.30 -2.15 2.49
C ARG A 326 -3.06 -1.10 3.32
N GLN A 327 -2.39 -0.05 3.76
CA GLN A 327 -3.00 1.09 4.42
C GLN A 327 -3.45 2.15 3.41
N THR A 328 -2.65 2.42 2.38
CA THR A 328 -3.02 3.33 1.29
C THR A 328 -4.30 2.86 0.59
N VAL A 329 -4.38 1.56 0.26
CA VAL A 329 -5.56 0.90 -0.33
C VAL A 329 -6.08 -0.10 0.69
N TYR A 330 -6.84 0.38 1.66
CA TYR A 330 -7.16 -0.43 2.85
C TYR A 330 -8.42 -1.30 2.68
N TRP A 331 -9.37 -0.94 1.80
CA TRP A 331 -10.62 -1.66 1.63
C TRP A 331 -10.86 -2.08 0.19
N LEU A 332 -10.93 -3.40 -0.03
CA LEU A 332 -11.26 -3.96 -1.34
C LEU A 332 -12.76 -4.24 -1.42
N HIS A 333 -13.46 -3.53 -2.29
CA HIS A 333 -14.83 -3.84 -2.67
C HIS A 333 -14.87 -4.96 -3.71
N PRO A 334 -16.03 -5.63 -3.91
CA PRO A 334 -16.20 -6.58 -5.00
C PRO A 334 -15.78 -6.00 -6.35
N GLY A 335 -15.18 -6.84 -7.22
CA GLY A 335 -14.60 -6.41 -8.49
C GLY A 335 -13.27 -5.67 -8.33
N TYR A 336 -12.60 -5.84 -7.20
CA TYR A 336 -11.31 -5.20 -6.88
C TYR A 336 -11.30 -3.69 -7.03
N LEU A 337 -12.37 -3.02 -6.62
CA LEU A 337 -12.35 -1.57 -6.43
C LEU A 337 -11.75 -1.25 -5.05
N GLY A 338 -10.51 -0.82 -5.04
CA GLY A 338 -9.72 -0.59 -3.83
C GLY A 338 -9.91 0.81 -3.27
N GLN A 339 -10.73 0.95 -2.23
CA GLN A 339 -10.92 2.22 -1.55
C GLN A 339 -9.65 2.64 -0.83
N THR A 340 -9.20 3.86 -1.11
CA THR A 340 -8.03 4.47 -0.51
C THR A 340 -8.38 5.25 0.75
N GLN A 341 -7.39 5.45 1.61
CA GLN A 341 -7.58 6.21 2.84
C GLN A 341 -7.74 7.73 2.64
N GLU A 342 -7.45 8.24 1.44
CA GLU A 342 -7.65 9.65 1.09
C GLU A 342 -9.00 9.91 0.39
N SER A 343 -9.70 8.83 -0.02
CA SER A 343 -10.92 8.93 -0.85
C SER A 343 -12.08 9.69 -0.20
N GLY A 344 -12.13 9.73 1.12
CA GLY A 344 -13.09 10.51 1.88
C GLY A 344 -12.65 11.95 2.17
N ARG A 345 -11.34 12.25 2.03
CA ARG A 345 -10.76 13.58 2.28
C ARG A 345 -10.96 14.51 1.10
N ASP A 346 -10.27 14.29 0.00
CA ASP A 346 -10.45 14.99 -1.28
C ASP A 346 -9.71 14.27 -2.41
N GLN A 347 -10.13 14.53 -3.66
CA GLN A 347 -9.61 13.84 -4.82
C GLN A 347 -8.26 14.37 -5.32
N GLY A 348 -7.86 15.57 -4.90
CA GLY A 348 -6.54 16.12 -5.18
C GLY A 348 -5.44 15.33 -4.45
N HIS A 349 -5.64 15.01 -3.17
CA HIS A 349 -4.71 14.18 -2.39
C HIS A 349 -4.83 12.70 -2.73
N ASP A 350 -6.04 12.22 -3.03
CA ASP A 350 -6.25 10.84 -3.41
C ASP A 350 -5.52 10.47 -4.71
N THR A 351 -5.65 11.30 -5.75
CA THR A 351 -4.87 11.12 -6.99
C THR A 351 -3.36 11.32 -6.78
N LEU A 352 -2.94 12.14 -5.82
CA LEU A 352 -1.52 12.27 -5.44
C LEU A 352 -0.99 10.98 -4.86
N SER A 353 -1.72 10.34 -3.95
CA SER A 353 -1.33 9.07 -3.34
C SER A 353 -1.17 7.96 -4.38
N ILE A 354 -2.09 7.85 -5.34
CA ILE A 354 -1.98 6.90 -6.47
C ILE A 354 -0.75 7.22 -7.33
N GLY A 355 -0.48 8.49 -7.61
CA GLY A 355 0.69 8.89 -8.39
C GLY A 355 2.02 8.54 -7.72
N LEU A 356 2.12 8.73 -6.42
CA LEU A 356 3.32 8.38 -5.66
C LEU A 356 3.52 6.86 -5.54
N ALA A 357 2.45 6.11 -5.34
CA ALA A 357 2.51 4.65 -5.36
C ALA A 357 2.93 4.12 -6.76
N ALA A 358 2.47 4.77 -7.85
CA ALA A 358 2.93 4.44 -9.21
C ALA A 358 4.44 4.69 -9.38
N VAL A 359 4.96 5.80 -8.84
CA VAL A 359 6.41 6.10 -8.84
C VAL A 359 7.19 5.00 -8.12
N ILE A 360 6.75 4.60 -6.92
CA ILE A 360 7.39 3.54 -6.14
C ILE A 360 7.39 2.22 -6.93
N CYS A 361 6.24 1.85 -7.49
CA CYS A 361 6.11 0.62 -8.26
C CYS A 361 7.01 0.61 -9.52
N GLU A 362 7.10 1.73 -10.25
CA GLU A 362 7.93 1.80 -11.47
C GLU A 362 9.44 1.79 -11.14
N GLN A 363 9.86 2.50 -10.09
CA GLN A 363 11.25 2.46 -9.63
C GLN A 363 11.65 1.05 -9.21
N ALA A 364 10.80 0.35 -8.46
CA ALA A 364 11.05 -1.02 -8.04
C ALA A 364 11.05 -1.99 -9.24
N TRP A 365 10.11 -1.83 -10.17
CA TRP A 365 10.03 -2.64 -11.40
C TRP A 365 11.31 -2.56 -12.23
N ASN A 366 11.85 -1.37 -12.40
CA ASN A 366 13.09 -1.16 -13.15
C ASN A 366 14.34 -1.70 -12.43
N GLN A 367 14.22 -2.04 -11.14
CA GLN A 367 15.21 -2.78 -10.36
C GLN A 367 14.88 -4.27 -10.19
N GLY A 368 13.89 -4.78 -10.94
CA GLY A 368 13.54 -6.21 -10.95
C GLY A 368 12.60 -6.67 -9.83
N ILE A 369 11.98 -5.74 -9.09
CA ILE A 369 11.02 -6.04 -8.03
C ILE A 369 9.60 -5.66 -8.47
N ASP A 370 8.70 -6.64 -8.61
CA ASP A 370 7.30 -6.42 -9.00
C ASP A 370 6.45 -5.97 -7.80
N LEU A 371 6.43 -4.67 -7.52
CA LEU A 371 5.51 -4.07 -6.56
C LEU A 371 4.12 -3.81 -7.15
N TYR A 372 3.99 -3.72 -8.47
CA TYR A 372 2.70 -3.60 -9.14
C TYR A 372 1.82 -4.83 -8.91
N GLY A 373 2.41 -6.04 -8.98
CA GLY A 373 1.73 -7.31 -8.76
C GLY A 373 1.55 -7.68 -7.28
N TYR A 374 2.18 -6.93 -6.36
CA TYR A 374 2.16 -7.26 -4.94
C TYR A 374 0.73 -7.27 -4.36
N ASP A 375 0.48 -8.23 -3.46
CA ASP A 375 -0.80 -8.43 -2.77
C ASP A 375 -1.99 -8.50 -3.74
N ASN A 376 -1.86 -9.34 -4.77
CA ASN A 376 -2.85 -9.54 -5.83
C ASN A 376 -3.20 -8.24 -6.56
N ASN A 377 -2.19 -7.50 -7.03
CA ASN A 377 -2.34 -6.20 -7.72
C ASN A 377 -3.09 -5.15 -6.88
N ARG A 378 -2.85 -5.09 -5.57
CA ARG A 378 -3.56 -4.16 -4.68
C ARG A 378 -3.45 -2.70 -5.13
N PHE A 379 -2.30 -2.33 -5.70
CA PHE A 379 -2.12 -1.00 -6.27
C PHE A 379 -3.10 -0.73 -7.42
N LEU A 380 -3.31 -1.70 -8.33
CA LEU A 380 -4.29 -1.55 -9.42
C LEU A 380 -5.72 -1.35 -8.88
N ALA A 381 -6.06 -2.06 -7.79
CA ALA A 381 -7.36 -1.89 -7.17
C ALA A 381 -7.61 -0.44 -6.73
N GLY A 382 -6.61 0.19 -6.10
CA GLY A 382 -6.67 1.60 -5.73
C GLY A 382 -6.72 2.53 -6.94
N ALA A 383 -5.88 2.28 -7.94
CA ALA A 383 -5.84 3.08 -9.16
C ALA A 383 -7.19 3.05 -9.91
N GLU A 384 -7.80 1.88 -10.09
CA GLU A 384 -9.11 1.74 -10.76
C GLU A 384 -10.24 2.40 -9.95
N TYR A 385 -10.22 2.31 -8.62
CA TYR A 385 -11.19 2.96 -7.75
C TYR A 385 -11.14 4.49 -7.87
N VAL A 386 -9.92 5.06 -7.74
CA VAL A 386 -9.70 6.51 -7.80
C VAL A 386 -9.97 7.04 -9.21
N ALA A 387 -9.49 6.34 -10.24
CA ALA A 387 -9.78 6.70 -11.63
C ALA A 387 -11.29 6.72 -11.89
N LYS A 388 -12.01 5.66 -11.49
CA LYS A 388 -13.46 5.56 -11.68
C LYS A 388 -14.18 6.73 -11.03
N GLY A 389 -13.90 7.03 -9.75
CA GLY A 389 -14.58 8.10 -9.01
C GLY A 389 -14.31 9.51 -9.56
N ASN A 390 -13.21 9.68 -10.31
CA ASN A 390 -12.82 10.97 -10.90
C ASN A 390 -13.12 11.09 -12.40
N LEU A 391 -13.74 10.09 -13.03
CA LEU A 391 -14.17 10.14 -14.42
C LEU A 391 -15.64 10.46 -14.56
N ILE A 392 -15.99 11.25 -15.57
CA ILE A 392 -17.38 11.56 -15.90
C ILE A 392 -17.99 10.33 -16.59
N GLU A 393 -19.12 9.85 -16.05
CA GLU A 393 -19.93 8.79 -16.64
C GLU A 393 -20.82 9.33 -17.76
N SER A 394 -21.58 10.42 -17.46
CA SER A 394 -22.46 11.06 -18.43
C SER A 394 -22.74 12.52 -18.05
N GLY A 395 -22.76 13.40 -19.02
CA GLY A 395 -23.05 14.83 -18.80
C GLY A 395 -22.04 15.45 -17.81
N SER A 396 -22.47 15.78 -16.61
CA SER A 396 -21.62 16.27 -15.50
C SER A 396 -21.56 15.30 -14.32
N THR A 397 -22.10 14.10 -14.48
CA THR A 397 -22.17 13.07 -13.42
C THR A 397 -20.93 12.20 -13.46
N TYR A 398 -20.27 12.07 -12.33
CA TYR A 398 -19.13 11.16 -12.15
C TYR A 398 -19.60 9.72 -11.89
N TYR A 399 -18.76 8.74 -12.24
CA TYR A 399 -19.06 7.36 -11.92
C TYR A 399 -19.22 7.16 -10.40
N PRO A 400 -20.28 6.47 -9.97
CA PRO A 400 -20.39 6.11 -8.56
C PRO A 400 -19.35 5.05 -8.18
N VAL A 401 -18.81 5.19 -6.98
CA VAL A 401 -17.94 4.18 -6.37
C VAL A 401 -18.52 3.74 -5.03
N PRO A 402 -18.38 2.46 -4.65
CA PRO A 402 -18.79 2.00 -3.33
C PRO A 402 -17.91 2.64 -2.25
N PHE A 403 -18.45 2.83 -1.05
CA PHE A 403 -17.71 3.45 0.05
C PHE A 403 -17.99 2.73 1.38
N ALA A 404 -16.96 2.35 2.09
CA ALA A 404 -16.99 1.88 3.46
C ALA A 404 -16.54 3.02 4.40
N PRO A 405 -17.33 3.40 5.42
CA PRO A 405 -16.91 4.42 6.39
C PRO A 405 -15.60 4.04 7.10
N TYR A 406 -14.75 5.02 7.36
CA TYR A 406 -13.48 4.82 8.05
C TYR A 406 -13.03 6.07 8.82
N THR A 407 -12.08 5.88 9.73
CA THR A 407 -11.44 6.97 10.48
C THR A 407 -9.96 7.01 10.16
N ASN A 408 -9.45 8.19 9.82
CA ASN A 408 -8.02 8.44 9.60
C ASN A 408 -7.66 9.87 10.01
N GLY A 409 -6.46 10.10 10.57
CA GLY A 409 -6.00 11.42 11.00
C GLY A 409 -6.93 12.12 12.02
N GLY A 410 -7.69 11.35 12.81
CA GLY A 410 -8.68 11.89 13.75
C GLY A 410 -10.00 12.34 13.11
N ALA A 411 -10.15 12.21 11.79
CA ALA A 411 -11.39 12.50 11.06
C ALA A 411 -12.09 11.21 10.63
N THR A 412 -13.43 11.20 10.70
CA THR A 412 -14.28 10.10 10.21
C THR A 412 -14.89 10.48 8.88
N PHE A 413 -14.69 9.62 7.89
CA PHE A 413 -15.21 9.80 6.53
C PHE A 413 -16.32 8.77 6.28
N THR A 414 -17.45 9.25 5.76
CA THR A 414 -18.66 8.43 5.54
C THR A 414 -19.05 8.31 4.08
N GLN A 415 -18.37 9.02 3.18
CA GLN A 415 -18.65 9.03 1.75
C GLN A 415 -17.40 9.39 0.94
N PHE A 416 -17.39 9.02 -0.33
CA PHE A 416 -16.41 9.49 -1.30
C PHE A 416 -16.50 11.02 -1.42
N SER A 417 -15.36 11.70 -1.26
CA SER A 417 -15.31 13.16 -1.29
C SER A 417 -15.46 13.70 -2.72
N THR A 418 -16.24 14.75 -2.86
CA THR A 418 -16.33 15.50 -4.12
C THR A 418 -15.36 16.69 -4.17
N GLY A 419 -14.60 16.94 -3.10
CA GLY A 419 -13.57 17.97 -3.08
C GLY A 419 -12.49 17.67 -4.12
N SER A 420 -12.19 18.64 -4.99
CA SER A 420 -11.25 18.49 -6.10
C SER A 420 -11.55 17.33 -7.06
N ILE A 421 -12.80 16.89 -7.16
CA ILE A 421 -13.20 15.77 -8.04
C ILE A 421 -12.84 16.09 -9.50
N GLY A 422 -12.37 15.10 -10.22
CA GLY A 422 -11.86 15.26 -11.59
C GLY A 422 -10.45 15.86 -11.65
N ALA A 423 -9.70 15.87 -10.53
CA ALA A 423 -8.33 16.33 -10.49
C ALA A 423 -7.46 15.53 -11.46
N GLY A 424 -7.01 16.19 -12.53
CA GLY A 424 -6.11 15.58 -13.53
C GLY A 424 -4.66 15.65 -13.05
N ARG A 425 -4.00 14.48 -12.96
CA ARG A 425 -2.55 14.38 -12.71
C ARG A 425 -1.90 13.56 -13.81
N PRO A 426 -0.64 13.83 -14.19
CA PRO A 426 0.07 13.11 -15.26
C PRO A 426 0.64 11.77 -14.78
N ILE A 427 -0.19 10.92 -14.20
CA ILE A 427 0.20 9.66 -13.57
C ILE A 427 -0.36 8.42 -14.28
N TRP A 428 -1.44 8.59 -15.02
CA TRP A 428 -2.24 7.49 -15.53
C TRP A 428 -1.56 6.73 -16.69
N ALA A 429 -0.68 7.40 -17.44
CA ALA A 429 0.03 6.77 -18.54
C ALA A 429 0.95 5.64 -18.07
N SER A 430 1.66 5.79 -16.95
CA SER A 430 2.50 4.73 -16.38
C SER A 430 1.67 3.53 -15.94
N ILE A 431 0.56 3.77 -15.24
CA ILE A 431 -0.35 2.75 -14.72
C ILE A 431 -0.97 1.95 -15.87
N TYR A 432 -1.59 2.65 -16.82
CA TYR A 432 -2.22 2.03 -17.99
C TYR A 432 -1.23 1.19 -18.79
N ASN A 433 -0.08 1.76 -19.15
CA ASN A 433 0.90 1.05 -19.96
C ASN A 433 1.55 -0.13 -19.24
N HIS A 434 1.70 -0.07 -17.90
CA HIS A 434 2.18 -1.21 -17.17
C HIS A 434 1.19 -2.37 -17.21
N TYR A 435 -0.06 -2.15 -16.77
CA TYR A 435 -1.00 -3.25 -16.65
C TYR A 435 -1.49 -3.75 -18.00
N VAL A 436 -1.86 -2.85 -18.92
CA VAL A 436 -2.43 -3.22 -20.20
C VAL A 436 -1.35 -3.65 -21.19
N ASN A 437 -0.32 -2.83 -21.41
CA ASN A 437 0.65 -3.03 -22.49
C ASN A 437 1.91 -3.81 -22.06
N ARG A 438 2.17 -4.04 -20.76
CA ARG A 438 3.22 -4.96 -20.29
C ARG A 438 2.66 -6.28 -19.80
N LYS A 439 1.55 -6.26 -19.00
CA LYS A 439 1.05 -7.45 -18.29
C LYS A 439 -0.17 -8.08 -18.94
N GLY A 440 -0.87 -7.40 -19.83
CA GLY A 440 -2.10 -7.90 -20.46
C GLY A 440 -3.32 -7.94 -19.54
N ILE A 441 -3.27 -7.21 -18.45
CA ILE A 441 -4.34 -7.08 -17.45
C ILE A 441 -5.17 -5.85 -17.79
N ALA A 442 -6.50 -5.98 -17.79
CA ALA A 442 -7.40 -4.86 -18.05
C ALA A 442 -7.34 -3.81 -16.92
N ALA A 443 -7.24 -2.55 -17.29
CA ALA A 443 -7.28 -1.40 -16.39
C ALA A 443 -8.18 -0.29 -16.99
N PRO A 444 -9.50 -0.54 -17.13
CA PRO A 444 -10.37 0.26 -18.00
C PRO A 444 -10.54 1.72 -17.54
N TYR A 445 -10.52 2.00 -16.24
CA TYR A 445 -10.66 3.37 -15.74
C TYR A 445 -9.34 4.13 -15.79
N SER A 446 -8.23 3.49 -15.44
CA SER A 446 -6.89 4.05 -15.63
C SER A 446 -6.60 4.35 -17.11
N GLU A 447 -7.00 3.46 -18.03
CA GLU A 447 -6.91 3.68 -19.47
C GLU A 447 -7.73 4.90 -19.93
N LYS A 448 -9.00 5.00 -19.50
CA LYS A 448 -9.84 6.16 -19.82
C LYS A 448 -9.22 7.46 -19.33
N PHE A 449 -8.67 7.45 -18.11
CA PHE A 449 -8.07 8.65 -17.54
C PHE A 449 -6.74 9.02 -18.22
N ALA A 450 -5.91 8.02 -18.55
CA ALA A 450 -4.69 8.25 -19.33
C ALA A 450 -4.99 8.92 -20.67
N LYS A 451 -6.01 8.43 -21.39
CA LYS A 451 -6.47 9.02 -22.65
C LYS A 451 -7.03 10.44 -22.48
N LEU A 452 -7.72 10.71 -21.36
CA LEU A 452 -8.23 12.06 -21.05
C LEU A 452 -7.09 13.06 -20.84
N MET A 453 -5.99 12.63 -20.20
CA MET A 453 -4.83 13.48 -19.93
C MET A 453 -3.87 13.62 -21.13
N GLN A 454 -4.00 12.79 -22.14
CA GLN A 454 -3.08 12.73 -23.29
C GLN A 454 -3.28 13.87 -24.28
N PRO A 455 -2.19 14.59 -24.71
CA PRO A 455 -0.83 14.47 -24.17
C PRO A 455 -0.66 15.28 -22.89
N ASP A 456 -0.08 14.65 -21.87
CA ASP A 456 0.19 15.30 -20.59
C ASP A 456 1.52 16.05 -20.60
N GLY A 457 1.56 17.16 -19.85
CA GLY A 457 2.74 18.02 -19.68
C GLY A 457 3.51 17.71 -18.41
N GLY A 458 4.38 18.64 -18.06
CA GLY A 458 5.22 18.58 -16.85
C GLY A 458 5.61 19.98 -16.37
N GLY A 459 6.45 20.05 -15.33
CA GLY A 459 6.95 21.31 -14.81
C GLY A 459 5.84 22.28 -14.39
N GLY A 460 4.81 21.81 -13.65
CA GLY A 460 3.69 22.61 -13.20
C GLY A 460 2.58 22.87 -14.24
N ASN A 461 2.76 22.39 -15.46
CA ASN A 461 1.75 22.47 -16.52
C ASN A 461 1.46 21.08 -17.09
N PHE A 462 0.61 20.35 -16.41
CA PHE A 462 0.28 18.96 -16.76
C PHE A 462 -0.93 18.81 -17.71
N GLY A 463 -1.61 19.88 -18.05
CA GLY A 463 -2.84 19.88 -18.85
C GLY A 463 -4.07 20.25 -18.06
N PRO A 464 -5.27 19.87 -18.51
CA PRO A 464 -6.53 20.25 -17.85
C PRO A 464 -6.57 19.78 -16.40
N ASN A 465 -7.01 20.65 -15.50
CA ASN A 465 -7.10 20.39 -14.06
C ASN A 465 -5.78 19.89 -13.44
N SER A 466 -4.63 20.29 -13.98
CA SER A 466 -3.33 19.86 -13.49
C SER A 466 -3.05 20.39 -12.09
N GLY A 467 -2.38 19.53 -11.28
CA GLY A 467 -1.85 19.92 -9.96
C GLY A 467 -0.57 20.74 -10.08
N GLY A 468 0.11 20.96 -8.94
CA GLY A 468 1.38 21.65 -8.86
C GLY A 468 2.57 20.79 -9.33
N TYR A 469 3.72 20.95 -8.68
CA TYR A 469 4.97 20.26 -9.01
C TYR A 469 5.14 18.92 -8.28
N ASP A 470 4.04 18.19 -8.06
CA ASP A 470 4.07 16.93 -7.28
C ASP A 470 4.57 15.74 -8.11
N GLN A 471 4.47 15.83 -9.43
CA GLN A 471 4.94 14.82 -10.40
C GLN A 471 5.85 15.44 -11.45
N LEU A 472 6.69 14.58 -12.07
CA LEU A 472 7.58 14.98 -13.16
C LEU A 472 6.81 15.25 -14.47
N GLY A 473 5.71 14.51 -14.69
CA GLY A 473 4.90 14.65 -15.91
C GLY A 473 5.48 13.97 -17.13
N TYR A 474 5.03 14.41 -18.32
CA TYR A 474 5.40 13.89 -19.64
C TYR A 474 5.11 12.40 -19.82
N GLY A 475 4.09 11.87 -19.14
CA GLY A 475 3.79 10.44 -19.10
C GLY A 475 3.46 9.87 -20.47
N THR A 476 2.76 10.64 -21.32
CA THR A 476 2.48 10.27 -22.71
C THR A 476 3.75 9.99 -23.51
N LEU A 477 4.79 10.79 -23.34
CA LEU A 477 6.07 10.61 -23.99
C LEU A 477 6.85 9.43 -23.37
N ALA A 478 6.88 9.38 -22.05
CA ALA A 478 7.79 8.51 -21.31
C ALA A 478 7.29 7.06 -21.15
N PHE A 479 5.99 6.87 -20.92
CA PHE A 479 5.45 5.57 -20.56
C PHE A 479 4.63 4.87 -21.65
N THR A 480 4.27 5.55 -22.74
CA THR A 480 3.56 4.91 -23.85
C THR A 480 4.36 3.72 -24.40
N ARG A 481 3.65 2.62 -24.59
CA ARG A 481 4.16 1.35 -25.15
C ARG A 481 3.25 0.89 -26.28
N ASP A 482 3.80 0.11 -27.20
CA ASP A 482 3.01 -0.54 -28.20
C ASP A 482 2.01 -1.53 -27.56
N PRO A 483 0.81 -1.67 -28.16
CA PRO A 483 -0.15 -2.66 -27.72
C PRO A 483 0.43 -4.08 -27.82
N ILE A 484 0.22 -4.91 -26.82
CA ILE A 484 0.56 -6.33 -26.89
C ILE A 484 -0.44 -7.08 -27.78
N PRO A 485 -0.01 -8.19 -28.44
CA PRO A 485 -0.86 -8.91 -29.40
C PRO A 485 -2.04 -9.65 -28.74
N SER A 486 -1.93 -10.00 -27.46
CA SER A 486 -2.97 -10.70 -26.70
C SER A 486 -2.92 -10.36 -25.24
N GLY A 487 -4.07 -10.38 -24.55
CA GLY A 487 -4.15 -10.20 -23.11
C GLY A 487 -3.73 -11.45 -22.32
N ALA A 488 -3.41 -11.28 -21.05
CA ALA A 488 -3.25 -12.39 -20.10
C ALA A 488 -4.60 -13.08 -19.84
N ALA A 489 -4.60 -14.33 -19.39
CA ALA A 489 -5.82 -14.94 -18.87
C ALA A 489 -6.35 -14.17 -17.64
N PRO A 490 -7.67 -14.22 -17.35
CA PRO A 490 -8.19 -13.70 -16.09
C PRO A 490 -7.40 -14.27 -14.91
N SER A 491 -7.21 -13.51 -13.86
CA SER A 491 -6.32 -13.92 -12.76
C SER A 491 -6.81 -13.39 -11.41
N GLY A 492 -6.16 -13.85 -10.35
CA GLY A 492 -6.45 -13.38 -9.00
C GLY A 492 -7.89 -13.62 -8.56
N LEU A 493 -8.56 -14.67 -9.12
CA LEU A 493 -9.92 -14.99 -8.73
C LEU A 493 -9.98 -15.32 -7.25
N THR A 494 -10.87 -14.62 -6.54
CA THR A 494 -11.24 -14.89 -5.15
C THR A 494 -12.72 -15.18 -5.03
N ALA A 495 -13.07 -15.98 -4.03
CA ALA A 495 -14.45 -16.28 -3.67
C ALA A 495 -14.60 -16.15 -2.16
N PHE A 496 -15.68 -15.55 -1.70
CA PHE A 496 -16.05 -15.57 -0.29
C PHE A 496 -17.55 -15.72 -0.13
N THR A 497 -17.96 -16.37 0.95
CA THR A 497 -19.36 -16.62 1.25
C THR A 497 -19.84 -15.71 2.36
N ALA A 498 -20.90 -14.96 2.13
CA ALA A 498 -21.57 -14.18 3.13
C ALA A 498 -23.08 -14.34 2.99
N SER A 499 -23.77 -14.62 4.09
CA SER A 499 -25.23 -14.79 4.12
C SER A 499 -25.75 -15.85 3.13
N GLY A 500 -24.95 -16.89 2.85
CA GLY A 500 -25.30 -17.98 1.94
C GLY A 500 -25.03 -17.75 0.45
N ASP A 501 -24.61 -16.55 0.07
CA ASP A 501 -24.25 -16.21 -1.31
C ASP A 501 -22.73 -16.20 -1.49
N VAL A 502 -22.24 -16.62 -2.66
CA VAL A 502 -20.81 -16.57 -3.00
C VAL A 502 -20.54 -15.36 -3.89
N THR A 503 -19.66 -14.47 -3.42
CA THR A 503 -19.20 -13.32 -4.20
C THR A 503 -17.82 -13.61 -4.77
N LEU A 504 -17.69 -13.46 -6.09
CA LEU A 504 -16.46 -13.62 -6.86
C LEU A 504 -15.88 -12.25 -7.24
N SER A 505 -14.56 -12.15 -7.28
CA SER A 505 -13.85 -11.01 -7.87
C SER A 505 -12.62 -11.52 -8.60
N TRP A 506 -12.26 -10.91 -9.75
CA TRP A 506 -11.11 -11.31 -10.56
C TRP A 506 -10.48 -10.12 -11.27
N TRP A 507 -9.25 -10.28 -11.75
CA TRP A 507 -8.60 -9.35 -12.66
C TRP A 507 -8.92 -9.69 -14.10
N GLY A 508 -9.30 -8.68 -14.87
CA GLY A 508 -9.70 -8.82 -16.25
C GLY A 508 -8.52 -8.95 -17.23
N THR A 509 -8.87 -9.31 -18.43
CA THR A 509 -7.97 -9.52 -19.57
C THR A 509 -8.03 -8.32 -20.51
N THR A 510 -6.87 -7.83 -20.97
CA THR A 510 -6.82 -6.84 -22.05
C THR A 510 -7.54 -7.38 -23.28
N TYR A 511 -8.35 -6.53 -23.94
CA TYR A 511 -9.20 -6.86 -25.09
C TYR A 511 -10.37 -7.80 -24.81
N ALA A 512 -10.68 -8.14 -23.56
CA ALA A 512 -11.86 -8.92 -23.26
C ALA A 512 -13.13 -8.15 -23.66
N THR A 513 -14.04 -8.85 -24.33
CA THR A 513 -15.38 -8.36 -24.67
C THR A 513 -16.42 -8.79 -23.64
N SER A 514 -16.17 -9.89 -22.94
CA SER A 514 -17.00 -10.40 -21.85
C SER A 514 -16.27 -11.50 -21.07
N TYR A 515 -16.87 -11.89 -19.94
CA TYR A 515 -16.38 -12.99 -19.11
C TYR A 515 -17.47 -14.03 -18.90
N GLU A 516 -17.03 -15.28 -18.67
CA GLU A 516 -17.88 -16.40 -18.26
C GLU A 516 -17.43 -16.90 -16.89
N VAL A 517 -18.39 -17.09 -15.98
CA VAL A 517 -18.20 -17.76 -14.70
C VAL A 517 -18.56 -19.24 -14.84
N LYS A 518 -17.64 -20.10 -14.43
CA LYS A 518 -17.83 -21.54 -14.45
C LYS A 518 -17.71 -22.11 -13.05
N ARG A 519 -18.59 -23.04 -12.69
CA ARG A 519 -18.72 -23.62 -11.35
C ARG A 519 -18.65 -25.14 -11.39
N SER A 520 -18.07 -25.71 -10.33
CA SER A 520 -18.06 -27.15 -10.03
C SER A 520 -18.31 -27.37 -8.54
N THR A 521 -18.74 -28.57 -8.17
CA THR A 521 -18.79 -29.06 -6.77
C THR A 521 -17.54 -29.88 -6.41
N SER A 522 -16.62 -30.06 -7.36
CA SER A 522 -15.35 -30.75 -7.16
C SER A 522 -14.19 -29.90 -7.63
N SER A 523 -13.10 -29.88 -6.85
CA SER A 523 -11.86 -29.22 -7.26
C SER A 523 -11.34 -29.80 -8.56
N GLY A 524 -10.87 -28.95 -9.47
CA GLY A 524 -10.41 -29.31 -10.79
C GLY A 524 -11.53 -29.64 -11.80
N GLY A 525 -12.80 -29.51 -11.44
CA GLY A 525 -13.94 -29.69 -12.32
C GLY A 525 -14.56 -31.12 -12.30
N PRO A 526 -15.41 -31.47 -13.27
CA PRO A 526 -15.77 -30.66 -14.44
C PRO A 526 -16.58 -29.42 -14.09
N TYR A 527 -16.34 -28.33 -14.83
CA TYR A 527 -17.02 -27.06 -14.62
C TYR A 527 -18.19 -26.87 -15.59
N THR A 528 -19.27 -26.23 -15.11
CA THR A 528 -20.39 -25.76 -15.91
C THR A 528 -20.48 -24.24 -15.89
N THR A 529 -20.80 -23.62 -17.03
CA THR A 529 -21.01 -22.17 -17.11
C THR A 529 -22.29 -21.81 -16.36
N VAL A 530 -22.18 -20.94 -15.35
CA VAL A 530 -23.31 -20.45 -14.53
C VAL A 530 -23.67 -19.00 -14.86
N ALA A 531 -22.76 -18.25 -15.45
CA ALA A 531 -23.00 -16.90 -15.96
C ALA A 531 -22.10 -16.61 -17.17
N SER A 532 -22.59 -15.78 -18.09
CA SER A 532 -21.86 -15.34 -19.28
C SER A 532 -22.23 -13.90 -19.63
N GLY A 533 -21.42 -13.26 -20.52
CA GLY A 533 -21.71 -11.91 -20.99
C GLY A 533 -21.43 -10.81 -19.94
N ILE A 534 -20.61 -11.09 -18.93
CA ILE A 534 -20.25 -10.10 -17.90
C ILE A 534 -19.27 -9.11 -18.54
N THR A 535 -19.62 -7.82 -18.55
CA THR A 535 -18.85 -6.77 -19.29
C THR A 535 -18.38 -5.62 -18.43
N ASP A 536 -18.98 -5.36 -17.28
CA ASP A 536 -18.79 -4.11 -16.54
C ASP A 536 -17.96 -4.30 -15.26
N LEU A 537 -18.50 -4.95 -14.26
CA LEU A 537 -17.81 -5.21 -13.02
C LEU A 537 -17.13 -6.57 -13.07
N LEU A 538 -15.85 -6.64 -12.65
CA LEU A 538 -15.11 -7.90 -12.53
C LEU A 538 -15.55 -8.64 -11.26
N THR A 539 -16.85 -8.85 -11.14
CA THR A 539 -17.50 -9.49 -10.00
C THR A 539 -18.75 -10.22 -10.42
N TYR A 540 -19.11 -11.27 -9.68
CA TYR A 540 -20.32 -12.04 -9.83
C TYR A 540 -20.78 -12.56 -8.47
N SER A 541 -22.10 -12.54 -8.22
CA SER A 541 -22.70 -13.16 -7.04
C SER A 541 -23.49 -14.38 -7.45
N ASP A 542 -23.05 -15.55 -7.00
CA ASP A 542 -23.75 -16.82 -7.17
C ASP A 542 -24.65 -17.03 -5.96
N THR A 543 -25.95 -17.05 -6.19
CA THR A 543 -26.98 -17.00 -5.14
C THR A 543 -27.88 -18.24 -5.15
N GLY A 544 -28.54 -18.48 -4.02
CA GLY A 544 -29.49 -19.61 -3.92
C GLY A 544 -28.84 -20.99 -3.91
N LEU A 545 -27.59 -21.05 -3.45
CA LEU A 545 -26.82 -22.29 -3.39
C LEU A 545 -27.22 -23.12 -2.18
N ALA A 546 -27.26 -24.46 -2.36
CA ALA A 546 -27.35 -25.38 -1.25
C ALA A 546 -26.05 -25.42 -0.44
N ALA A 547 -26.12 -25.86 0.80
CA ALA A 547 -24.90 -26.05 1.61
C ALA A 547 -23.95 -27.03 0.93
N GLY A 548 -22.67 -26.68 0.82
CA GLY A 548 -21.64 -27.50 0.16
C GLY A 548 -20.43 -26.72 -0.28
N ASN A 549 -19.50 -27.43 -0.93
CA ASN A 549 -18.29 -26.87 -1.50
C ASN A 549 -18.51 -26.50 -2.96
N TYR A 550 -18.02 -25.34 -3.35
CA TYR A 550 -18.10 -24.81 -4.71
C TYR A 550 -16.75 -24.31 -5.18
N TYR A 551 -16.40 -24.62 -6.41
CA TYR A 551 -15.14 -24.28 -7.05
C TYR A 551 -15.43 -23.51 -8.32
N TYR A 552 -14.73 -22.41 -8.52
CA TYR A 552 -14.99 -21.46 -9.60
C TYR A 552 -13.74 -21.21 -10.43
N VAL A 553 -13.93 -21.01 -11.72
CA VAL A 553 -12.96 -20.47 -12.65
C VAL A 553 -13.62 -19.46 -13.58
N ILE A 554 -12.85 -18.48 -14.06
CA ILE A 554 -13.29 -17.45 -15.00
C ILE A 554 -12.56 -17.64 -16.34
N THR A 555 -13.28 -17.49 -17.45
CA THR A 555 -12.69 -17.36 -18.78
C THR A 555 -13.11 -16.03 -19.41
N ALA A 556 -12.24 -15.40 -20.19
CA ALA A 556 -12.56 -14.21 -20.96
C ALA A 556 -12.84 -14.56 -22.42
N MET A 557 -13.76 -13.85 -23.04
CA MET A 557 -13.97 -13.84 -24.49
C MET A 557 -13.26 -12.63 -25.08
N THR A 558 -12.44 -12.84 -26.09
CA THR A 558 -11.71 -11.80 -26.80
C THR A 558 -11.98 -11.89 -28.30
N PRO A 559 -11.62 -10.89 -29.12
CA PRO A 559 -11.70 -11.00 -30.57
C PRO A 559 -10.89 -12.17 -31.16
N LEU A 560 -9.90 -12.68 -30.42
CA LEU A 560 -9.08 -13.84 -30.80
C LEU A 560 -9.65 -15.17 -30.30
N GLY A 561 -10.79 -15.16 -29.61
CA GLY A 561 -11.44 -16.35 -29.01
C GLY A 561 -11.39 -16.33 -27.48
N GLY A 562 -11.78 -17.45 -26.87
CA GLY A 562 -11.74 -17.62 -25.42
C GLY A 562 -10.31 -17.76 -24.87
N THR A 563 -10.06 -17.22 -23.68
CA THR A 563 -8.77 -17.36 -22.99
C THR A 563 -8.65 -18.69 -22.24
N ALA A 564 -7.47 -19.00 -21.72
CA ALA A 564 -7.31 -19.95 -20.64
C ALA A 564 -8.12 -19.50 -19.40
N ALA A 565 -8.45 -20.47 -18.54
CA ALA A 565 -9.15 -20.18 -17.29
C ALA A 565 -8.21 -19.47 -16.27
N SER A 566 -8.83 -18.74 -15.35
CA SER A 566 -8.17 -18.18 -14.17
C SER A 566 -7.66 -19.29 -13.23
N ASN A 567 -7.01 -18.89 -12.13
CA ASN A 567 -6.88 -19.76 -10.97
C ASN A 567 -8.26 -20.22 -10.48
N GLU A 568 -8.32 -21.42 -9.86
CA GLU A 568 -9.52 -21.89 -9.15
C GLU A 568 -9.68 -21.11 -7.83
N ALA A 569 -10.92 -20.76 -7.51
CA ALA A 569 -11.31 -20.24 -6.20
C ALA A 569 -12.32 -21.17 -5.54
N HIS A 570 -12.16 -21.38 -4.24
CA HIS A 570 -13.01 -22.25 -3.42
C HIS A 570 -13.89 -21.44 -2.50
N ALA A 571 -15.15 -21.81 -2.37
CA ALA A 571 -16.11 -21.26 -1.43
C ALA A 571 -16.91 -22.38 -0.74
N VAL A 572 -17.27 -22.16 0.51
CA VAL A 572 -18.12 -23.06 1.29
C VAL A 572 -19.40 -22.34 1.64
N VAL A 573 -20.54 -22.90 1.26
CA VAL A 573 -21.88 -22.39 1.61
C VAL A 573 -22.42 -23.21 2.79
N GLY A 574 -22.98 -22.52 3.79
CA GLY A 574 -23.41 -23.12 5.05
C GLY A 574 -22.26 -23.26 6.05
N THR A 575 -22.42 -24.15 7.02
CA THR A 575 -21.42 -24.40 8.06
C THR A 575 -20.62 -25.65 7.75
N ALA A 576 -19.29 -25.55 7.81
CA ALA A 576 -18.38 -26.68 7.65
C ALA A 576 -17.14 -26.49 8.52
N LEU A 577 -16.55 -27.59 8.97
CA LEU A 577 -15.33 -27.54 9.79
C LEU A 577 -14.16 -27.07 8.93
N HIS A 578 -13.56 -25.96 9.32
CA HIS A 578 -12.41 -25.34 8.65
C HIS A 578 -11.08 -25.81 9.22
N THR A 579 -10.94 -25.80 10.55
CA THR A 579 -9.75 -26.22 11.27
C THR A 579 -10.18 -26.90 12.56
N TRP A 580 -9.54 -28.02 12.90
CA TRP A 580 -9.81 -28.72 14.15
C TRP A 580 -8.53 -29.29 14.77
N LEU A 581 -7.96 -28.55 15.71
CA LEU A 581 -6.83 -28.98 16.50
C LEU A 581 -7.32 -29.56 17.83
N LYS A 582 -7.30 -30.87 17.94
CA LYS A 582 -7.71 -31.58 19.16
C LYS A 582 -6.71 -31.40 20.29
N PHE A 583 -5.44 -31.21 19.94
CA PHE A 583 -4.30 -31.19 20.83
C PHE A 583 -4.07 -32.49 21.65
N ASP A 584 -4.65 -33.61 21.18
CA ASP A 584 -4.43 -34.95 21.72
C ASP A 584 -3.01 -35.44 21.40
N ASP A 585 -2.01 -34.96 22.16
CA ASP A 585 -0.58 -35.22 22.05
C ASP A 585 0.02 -34.91 20.66
N ARG A 586 -0.69 -34.08 19.87
CA ARG A 586 -0.26 -33.63 18.54
C ARG A 586 -1.01 -32.36 18.14
N ALA A 587 -0.39 -31.56 17.27
CA ALA A 587 -0.97 -30.30 16.74
C ALA A 587 -1.44 -30.43 15.27
N VAL A 588 -1.94 -31.61 14.90
CA VAL A 588 -2.40 -31.93 13.54
C VAL A 588 -3.84 -31.54 13.37
N ASP A 589 -4.17 -30.94 12.24
CA ASP A 589 -5.54 -30.57 11.86
C ASP A 589 -6.37 -31.83 11.54
N SER A 590 -7.44 -32.00 12.30
CA SER A 590 -8.37 -33.11 12.15
C SER A 590 -9.58 -32.77 11.25
N SER A 591 -9.63 -31.57 10.68
CA SER A 591 -10.70 -31.16 9.75
C SER A 591 -10.54 -31.75 8.34
N GLY A 592 -9.33 -32.12 7.96
CA GLY A 592 -8.98 -32.57 6.61
C GLY A 592 -8.47 -31.48 5.69
N ASN A 593 -8.35 -30.23 6.16
CA ASN A 593 -7.91 -29.07 5.36
C ASN A 593 -6.40 -28.77 5.49
N ALA A 594 -5.67 -29.60 6.24
CA ALA A 594 -4.22 -29.52 6.42
C ALA A 594 -3.73 -28.21 7.06
N HIS A 595 -4.47 -27.66 7.99
CA HIS A 595 -4.09 -26.49 8.78
C HIS A 595 -3.30 -26.90 10.04
N ASP A 596 -2.30 -27.75 9.88
CA ASP A 596 -1.48 -28.25 10.99
C ASP A 596 -0.81 -27.08 11.72
N ALA A 597 -0.82 -27.12 13.04
CA ALA A 597 -0.19 -26.12 13.88
C ALA A 597 1.21 -26.53 14.31
N THR A 598 2.04 -25.55 14.66
CA THR A 598 3.40 -25.76 15.16
C THR A 598 3.52 -25.24 16.58
N LEU A 599 4.01 -26.10 17.50
CA LEU A 599 4.31 -25.71 18.85
C LEU A 599 5.68 -25.02 18.90
N SER A 600 5.73 -23.86 19.56
CA SER A 600 6.99 -23.18 19.86
C SER A 600 7.66 -23.76 21.11
N GLN A 601 8.90 -23.34 21.36
CA GLN A 601 9.67 -23.78 22.52
C GLN A 601 8.93 -23.49 23.83
N GLY A 602 8.71 -24.51 24.65
CA GLY A 602 8.02 -24.42 25.95
C GLY A 602 6.54 -24.75 25.91
N ALA A 603 5.89 -24.81 24.74
CA ALA A 603 4.55 -25.36 24.62
C ALA A 603 4.63 -26.89 24.67
N VAL A 604 3.80 -27.50 25.53
CA VAL A 604 3.79 -28.96 25.77
C VAL A 604 2.37 -29.47 25.81
N PHE A 605 2.16 -30.78 25.68
CA PHE A 605 0.86 -31.39 25.91
C PHE A 605 0.69 -31.77 27.39
N ALA A 606 -0.51 -31.59 27.91
CA ALA A 606 -0.90 -31.91 29.30
C ALA A 606 -2.34 -32.42 29.32
N PRO A 607 -2.81 -33.05 30.41
CA PRO A 607 -4.21 -33.47 30.48
C PRO A 607 -5.17 -32.31 30.22
N GLY A 608 -6.09 -32.53 29.28
CA GLY A 608 -7.06 -31.54 28.79
C GLY A 608 -8.45 -31.67 29.35
N LYS A 609 -9.37 -30.92 28.77
CA LYS A 609 -10.82 -31.08 28.98
C LYS A 609 -11.30 -32.36 28.29
N LYS A 610 -10.75 -32.64 27.11
CA LYS A 610 -10.98 -33.84 26.30
C LYS A 610 -9.61 -34.40 25.91
N GLY A 611 -9.23 -35.57 26.46
CA GLY A 611 -7.91 -36.11 26.17
C GLY A 611 -6.77 -35.22 26.65
N SER A 612 -5.91 -34.77 25.76
CA SER A 612 -4.82 -33.83 26.02
C SER A 612 -5.12 -32.43 25.51
N ALA A 613 -4.46 -31.42 26.07
CA ALA A 613 -4.53 -30.03 25.68
C ALA A 613 -3.12 -29.46 25.45
N VAL A 614 -2.97 -28.39 24.71
CA VAL A 614 -1.72 -27.64 24.65
C VAL A 614 -1.61 -26.75 25.91
N SER A 615 -0.53 -26.89 26.65
CA SER A 615 -0.20 -26.11 27.84
C SER A 615 0.83 -25.04 27.51
N LEU A 616 0.49 -23.80 27.83
CA LEU A 616 1.27 -22.59 27.63
C LEU A 616 1.60 -21.99 29.02
N ASN A 617 2.86 -21.68 29.24
CA ASN A 617 3.38 -21.37 30.59
C ASN A 617 3.57 -19.87 30.86
N GLY A 618 3.06 -18.99 29.99
CA GLY A 618 3.17 -17.53 30.16
C GLY A 618 4.55 -16.93 29.91
N THR A 619 5.55 -17.73 29.52
CA THR A 619 6.91 -17.22 29.23
C THR A 619 7.07 -16.81 27.78
N ALA A 620 7.96 -15.83 27.55
CA ALA A 620 8.25 -15.37 26.20
C ALA A 620 8.73 -16.52 25.31
N GLY A 621 8.14 -16.63 24.13
CA GLY A 621 8.43 -17.71 23.18
C GLY A 621 7.55 -18.95 23.34
N CYS A 622 6.66 -19.04 24.31
CA CYS A 622 5.74 -20.16 24.50
C CYS A 622 4.37 -19.86 23.88
N TYR A 623 4.12 -20.42 22.68
CA TYR A 623 2.88 -20.22 21.92
C TYR A 623 2.70 -21.34 20.88
N VAL A 624 1.57 -21.32 20.17
CA VAL A 624 1.33 -22.16 18.98
C VAL A 624 1.14 -21.26 17.77
N SER A 625 1.66 -21.65 16.61
CA SER A 625 1.45 -20.96 15.33
C SER A 625 0.65 -21.79 14.35
N LEU A 626 -0.23 -21.12 13.57
CA LEU A 626 -0.98 -21.71 12.47
C LEU A 626 -0.42 -21.27 11.11
N PRO A 627 -0.76 -21.99 10.02
CA PRO A 627 -0.23 -21.72 8.70
C PRO A 627 -0.53 -20.31 8.19
N THR A 628 0.34 -19.80 7.30
CA THR A 628 0.11 -18.55 6.58
C THR A 628 -1.12 -18.67 5.69
N GLY A 629 -1.96 -17.62 5.71
CA GLY A 629 -3.13 -17.51 4.82
C GLY A 629 -4.29 -18.46 5.13
N PHE A 630 -4.27 -19.17 6.24
CA PHE A 630 -5.31 -20.16 6.55
C PHE A 630 -6.72 -19.58 6.69
N LEU A 631 -6.86 -18.27 6.92
CA LEU A 631 -8.15 -17.57 6.94
C LEU A 631 -8.57 -16.96 5.60
N SER A 632 -7.84 -17.22 4.52
CA SER A 632 -8.18 -16.70 3.21
C SER A 632 -9.57 -17.19 2.77
N GLY A 633 -10.44 -16.26 2.33
CA GLY A 633 -11.82 -16.56 1.93
C GLY A 633 -12.82 -16.73 3.07
N VAL A 634 -12.40 -16.78 4.35
CA VAL A 634 -13.31 -16.92 5.50
C VAL A 634 -14.01 -15.58 5.76
N ALA A 635 -15.32 -15.53 5.51
CA ALA A 635 -16.15 -14.36 5.77
C ALA A 635 -17.00 -14.56 7.04
N ASP A 636 -18.14 -15.25 6.92
CA ASP A 636 -18.89 -15.70 8.08
C ASP A 636 -18.14 -16.87 8.72
N PHE A 637 -18.00 -16.88 10.04
CA PHE A 637 -17.21 -17.89 10.73
C PHE A 637 -17.68 -18.18 12.15
N THR A 638 -17.22 -19.32 12.69
CA THR A 638 -17.24 -19.63 14.11
C THR A 638 -15.84 -20.02 14.56
N LEU A 639 -15.37 -19.41 15.64
CA LEU A 639 -14.21 -19.83 16.43
C LEU A 639 -14.73 -20.42 17.74
N ALA A 640 -14.27 -21.62 18.13
CA ALA A 640 -14.71 -22.28 19.37
C ALA A 640 -13.58 -23.15 19.96
N PHE A 641 -13.38 -23.11 21.28
CA PHE A 641 -12.38 -23.94 21.96
C PHE A 641 -12.60 -23.94 23.47
N TRP A 642 -11.99 -24.91 24.14
CA TRP A 642 -11.88 -24.94 25.59
C TRP A 642 -10.61 -24.24 26.04
N VAL A 643 -10.72 -23.50 27.15
CA VAL A 643 -9.60 -22.81 27.79
C VAL A 643 -9.60 -23.03 29.29
N TYR A 644 -8.42 -23.27 29.85
CA TYR A 644 -8.17 -23.26 31.32
C TYR A 644 -7.07 -22.23 31.59
N LEU A 645 -7.40 -21.18 32.30
CA LEU A 645 -6.46 -20.10 32.65
C LEU A 645 -5.84 -20.33 34.03
N ASN A 646 -4.51 -20.38 34.08
CA ASN A 646 -3.80 -20.28 35.37
C ASN A 646 -3.85 -18.84 35.86
N SER A 647 -3.73 -17.87 34.98
CA SER A 647 -3.86 -16.43 35.22
C SER A 647 -4.58 -15.72 34.09
N ALA A 648 -5.36 -14.66 34.38
CA ALA A 648 -6.02 -13.81 33.39
C ALA A 648 -5.32 -12.44 33.36
N GLN A 649 -4.14 -12.39 32.77
CA GLN A 649 -3.40 -11.14 32.60
C GLN A 649 -4.06 -10.26 31.52
N THR A 650 -4.08 -8.94 31.80
CA THR A 650 -4.61 -7.96 30.84
C THR A 650 -3.78 -8.03 29.55
N TRP A 651 -4.47 -8.12 28.42
CA TRP A 651 -3.90 -8.22 27.08
C TRP A 651 -3.17 -9.53 26.75
N ALA A 652 -3.18 -10.56 27.62
CA ALA A 652 -2.80 -11.90 27.17
C ALA A 652 -3.72 -12.34 26.01
N ARG A 653 -3.21 -13.09 25.06
CA ARG A 653 -3.99 -13.54 23.91
C ARG A 653 -4.37 -15.01 24.02
N LEU A 654 -5.67 -15.30 23.83
CA LEU A 654 -6.14 -16.65 23.52
C LEU A 654 -5.78 -16.98 22.07
N ILE A 655 -6.12 -16.07 21.16
CA ILE A 655 -5.67 -16.07 19.76
C ILE A 655 -5.27 -14.66 19.32
N ASP A 656 -4.37 -14.58 18.35
CA ASP A 656 -4.04 -13.34 17.64
C ASP A 656 -3.58 -13.69 16.21
N PHE A 657 -4.42 -13.39 15.22
CA PHE A 657 -4.20 -13.72 13.82
C PHE A 657 -4.11 -12.43 12.99
N GLY A 658 -3.08 -12.31 12.14
CA GLY A 658 -2.92 -11.11 11.35
C GLY A 658 -1.61 -11.04 10.59
N THR A 659 -1.26 -9.82 10.17
CA THR A 659 0.00 -9.50 9.49
C THR A 659 0.93 -8.63 10.35
N GLY A 660 0.45 -8.17 11.51
CA GLY A 660 1.16 -7.28 12.40
C GLY A 660 0.21 -6.49 13.28
N THR A 661 0.67 -5.37 13.82
CA THR A 661 -0.09 -4.51 14.72
C THR A 661 -1.11 -3.61 14.02
N ASP A 662 -1.22 -3.70 12.69
CA ASP A 662 -2.14 -2.89 11.89
C ASP A 662 -3.36 -3.68 11.43
N GLN A 663 -3.17 -4.94 11.03
CA GLN A 663 -4.23 -5.80 10.53
C GLN A 663 -4.24 -7.10 11.34
N TYR A 664 -5.24 -7.25 12.19
CA TYR A 664 -5.32 -8.37 13.11
C TYR A 664 -6.75 -8.68 13.56
N MET A 665 -6.94 -9.90 14.07
CA MET A 665 -8.05 -10.28 14.92
C MET A 665 -7.54 -10.99 16.15
N TYR A 666 -8.04 -10.62 17.33
CA TYR A 666 -7.64 -11.27 18.56
C TYR A 666 -8.79 -11.52 19.53
N LEU A 667 -8.57 -12.47 20.42
CA LEU A 667 -9.40 -12.73 21.57
C LEU A 667 -8.51 -12.71 22.83
N THR A 668 -8.86 -11.84 23.79
CA THR A 668 -8.15 -11.72 25.09
C THR A 668 -9.06 -12.10 26.24
N PRO A 669 -8.57 -12.83 27.25
CA PRO A 669 -9.38 -13.17 28.42
C PRO A 669 -9.72 -11.95 29.30
N ARG A 670 -8.94 -10.86 29.15
CA ARG A 670 -9.10 -9.62 29.90
C ARG A 670 -8.56 -8.42 29.12
N ALA A 671 -9.43 -7.49 28.78
CA ALA A 671 -9.08 -6.19 28.22
C ALA A 671 -8.82 -5.14 29.32
N ASN A 672 -8.41 -3.93 28.93
CA ASN A 672 -8.15 -2.83 29.87
C ASN A 672 -9.38 -2.43 30.71
N ARG A 673 -10.59 -2.59 30.17
CA ARG A 673 -11.86 -2.34 30.92
C ARG A 673 -12.27 -3.51 31.79
N GLY A 674 -11.52 -4.61 31.72
CA GLY A 674 -11.68 -5.78 32.59
C GLY A 674 -12.44 -6.94 31.96
N GLY A 675 -13.18 -6.76 30.87
CA GLY A 675 -13.97 -7.80 30.22
C GLY A 675 -13.14 -8.70 29.28
N VAL A 676 -13.66 -9.89 28.96
CA VAL A 676 -13.21 -10.69 27.83
C VAL A 676 -13.53 -9.94 26.55
N ARG A 677 -12.61 -9.92 25.58
CA ARG A 677 -12.80 -9.09 24.38
C ARG A 677 -12.32 -9.81 23.12
N PHE A 678 -13.18 -9.81 22.11
CA PHE A 678 -12.82 -10.12 20.72
C PHE A 678 -12.76 -8.84 19.89
N THR A 679 -11.78 -8.76 19.01
CA THR A 679 -11.53 -7.55 18.22
C THR A 679 -11.01 -7.92 16.85
N MET A 680 -11.42 -7.16 15.83
CA MET A 680 -10.76 -7.11 14.51
C MET A 680 -10.37 -5.69 14.17
N SER A 681 -9.23 -5.50 13.48
CA SER A 681 -8.79 -4.23 12.93
C SER A 681 -8.13 -4.41 11.57
N LEU A 682 -8.35 -3.44 10.68
CA LEU A 682 -7.63 -3.26 9.43
C LEU A 682 -6.72 -2.02 9.46
N ASN A 683 -6.73 -1.29 10.58
CA ASN A 683 -6.04 0.00 10.70
C ASN A 683 -5.61 0.26 12.16
N SER A 684 -4.87 -0.66 12.75
CA SER A 684 -4.39 -0.58 14.15
C SER A 684 -5.50 -0.37 15.18
N ALA A 685 -5.11 -0.03 16.43
CA ALA A 685 -6.03 0.15 17.54
C ALA A 685 -7.13 1.20 17.33
N PRO A 686 -6.90 2.36 16.66
CA PRO A 686 -7.98 3.31 16.36
C PRO A 686 -9.09 2.76 15.46
N GLY A 687 -8.78 1.77 14.63
CA GLY A 687 -9.74 1.11 13.72
C GLY A 687 -10.37 -0.15 14.27
N GLU A 688 -10.25 -0.44 15.57
CA GLU A 688 -10.79 -1.65 16.16
C GLU A 688 -12.32 -1.69 16.21
N GLU A 689 -12.88 -2.77 15.67
CA GLU A 689 -14.27 -3.19 15.90
C GLU A 689 -14.28 -4.35 16.88
N SER A 690 -15.04 -4.22 17.97
CA SER A 690 -14.91 -5.12 19.13
C SER A 690 -16.23 -5.59 19.67
N ILE A 691 -16.19 -6.77 20.33
CA ILE A 691 -17.19 -7.25 21.27
C ILE A 691 -16.50 -7.36 22.62
N GLU A 692 -17.09 -6.81 23.65
CA GLU A 692 -16.57 -6.92 25.02
C GLU A 692 -17.63 -7.50 25.95
N GLY A 693 -17.27 -8.56 26.64
CA GLY A 693 -18.09 -9.13 27.70
C GLY A 693 -17.96 -8.32 29.01
N PRO A 694 -18.89 -8.47 29.97
CA PRO A 694 -18.91 -7.65 31.17
C PRO A 694 -17.80 -7.98 32.16
N ASN A 695 -17.24 -9.18 32.13
CA ASN A 695 -16.27 -9.69 33.09
C ASN A 695 -15.07 -10.35 32.39
N PRO A 696 -13.90 -10.43 33.04
CA PRO A 696 -12.80 -11.26 32.55
C PRO A 696 -13.17 -12.74 32.63
N LEU A 697 -12.50 -13.57 31.84
CA LEU A 697 -12.67 -15.02 31.98
C LEU A 697 -12.17 -15.48 33.36
N PRO A 698 -12.95 -16.29 34.04
CA PRO A 698 -12.54 -16.93 35.31
C PRO A 698 -11.28 -17.79 35.14
N THR A 699 -10.46 -17.88 36.20
CA THR A 699 -9.26 -18.71 36.21
C THR A 699 -9.51 -20.05 36.94
N ARG A 700 -8.64 -21.03 36.72
CA ARG A 700 -8.59 -22.33 37.40
C ARG A 700 -9.83 -23.19 37.19
N GLN A 701 -10.48 -23.02 36.05
CA GLN A 701 -11.58 -23.89 35.61
C GLN A 701 -11.60 -23.92 34.10
N TRP A 702 -12.13 -24.99 33.53
CA TRP A 702 -12.35 -25.10 32.09
C TRP A 702 -13.58 -24.27 31.68
N LEU A 703 -13.42 -23.48 30.64
CA LEU A 703 -14.47 -22.66 30.01
C LEU A 703 -14.48 -22.94 28.52
N HIS A 704 -15.67 -23.02 27.97
CA HIS A 704 -15.84 -23.02 26.52
C HIS A 704 -16.01 -21.59 26.05
N VAL A 705 -15.18 -21.14 25.11
CA VAL A 705 -15.28 -19.80 24.51
C VAL A 705 -15.55 -19.93 23.03
N ALA A 706 -16.53 -19.18 22.52
CA ALA A 706 -16.80 -19.14 21.10
C ALA A 706 -17.10 -17.71 20.62
N VAL A 707 -16.77 -17.45 19.36
CA VAL A 707 -17.11 -16.22 18.62
C VAL A 707 -17.73 -16.62 17.30
N THR A 708 -18.90 -16.06 16.98
CA THR A 708 -19.54 -16.23 15.68
C THR A 708 -19.61 -14.88 14.96
N LEU A 709 -19.48 -14.90 13.64
CA LEU A 709 -19.77 -13.76 12.75
C LEU A 709 -20.72 -14.22 11.64
N SER A 710 -21.88 -13.57 11.56
CA SER A 710 -22.85 -13.74 10.50
C SER A 710 -23.17 -12.38 9.88
N GLY A 711 -22.74 -12.16 8.66
CA GLY A 711 -22.86 -10.85 8.01
C GLY A 711 -22.16 -9.73 8.78
N SER A 712 -22.94 -8.87 9.48
CA SER A 712 -22.40 -7.81 10.34
C SER A 712 -22.65 -8.03 11.81
N THR A 713 -23.21 -9.18 12.19
CA THR A 713 -23.47 -9.51 13.59
C THR A 713 -22.41 -10.48 14.10
N ALA A 714 -21.63 -10.02 15.08
CA ALA A 714 -20.69 -10.86 15.77
C ALA A 714 -21.13 -11.09 17.22
N THR A 715 -21.04 -12.34 17.70
CA THR A 715 -21.47 -12.73 19.04
C THR A 715 -20.37 -13.50 19.77
N LEU A 716 -20.08 -13.11 20.98
CA LEU A 716 -19.14 -13.77 21.88
C LEU A 716 -19.91 -14.61 22.89
N TYR A 717 -19.52 -15.87 23.07
CA TYR A 717 -20.11 -16.81 24.00
C TYR A 717 -19.08 -17.29 25.03
N VAL A 718 -19.54 -17.50 26.27
CA VAL A 718 -18.79 -18.18 27.32
C VAL A 718 -19.70 -19.28 27.88
N ASP A 719 -19.24 -20.53 27.89
CA ASP A 719 -19.99 -21.73 28.29
C ASP A 719 -21.38 -21.83 27.62
N GLY A 720 -21.45 -21.49 26.33
CA GLY A 720 -22.67 -21.50 25.54
C GLY A 720 -23.63 -20.32 25.77
N VAL A 721 -23.29 -19.41 26.68
CA VAL A 721 -24.10 -18.22 27.01
C VAL A 721 -23.53 -17.00 26.35
N VAL A 722 -24.37 -16.16 25.73
CA VAL A 722 -23.96 -14.89 25.10
C VAL A 722 -23.35 -13.96 26.15
N ALA A 723 -22.09 -13.60 25.96
CA ALA A 723 -21.34 -12.65 26.79
C ALA A 723 -21.34 -11.24 26.18
N GLY A 724 -21.50 -11.11 24.88
CA GLY A 724 -21.59 -9.82 24.19
C GLY A 724 -21.95 -9.97 22.71
N THR A 725 -22.45 -8.90 22.10
CA THR A 725 -22.83 -8.86 20.68
C THR A 725 -22.48 -7.50 20.09
N ASN A 726 -21.98 -7.51 18.85
CA ASN A 726 -21.81 -6.31 18.02
C ASN A 726 -22.55 -6.52 16.69
N ASN A 727 -23.58 -5.72 16.43
CA ASN A 727 -24.41 -5.81 15.22
C ASN A 727 -23.88 -4.96 14.06
N SER A 728 -22.74 -4.32 14.24
CA SER A 728 -22.14 -3.42 13.26
C SER A 728 -20.67 -3.79 12.96
N MET A 729 -20.31 -5.07 13.09
CA MET A 729 -18.99 -5.59 12.72
C MET A 729 -18.86 -5.57 11.20
N LEU A 730 -18.07 -4.66 10.65
CA LEU A 730 -17.84 -4.54 9.21
C LEU A 730 -16.71 -5.45 8.72
N TYR A 731 -15.82 -5.84 9.63
CA TYR A 731 -14.66 -6.66 9.30
C TYR A 731 -14.99 -8.15 9.34
N ALA A 732 -14.36 -8.89 8.44
CA ALA A 732 -14.41 -10.34 8.38
C ALA A 732 -12.98 -10.87 8.17
N PRO A 733 -12.66 -12.12 8.57
CA PRO A 733 -11.29 -12.66 8.54
C PRO A 733 -10.58 -12.54 7.18
N PHE A 734 -11.28 -12.76 6.06
CA PHE A 734 -10.67 -12.65 4.73
C PHE A 734 -10.10 -11.27 4.41
N ARG A 735 -10.57 -10.21 5.10
CA ARG A 735 -10.08 -8.83 4.89
C ARG A 735 -8.71 -8.58 5.53
N LEU A 736 -8.26 -9.47 6.41
CA LEU A 736 -6.91 -9.42 6.97
C LEU A 736 -5.85 -9.81 5.93
N GLY A 737 -6.27 -10.27 4.75
CA GLY A 737 -5.39 -10.69 3.67
C GLY A 737 -4.68 -12.01 3.98
N ASN A 738 -3.46 -12.16 3.44
CA ASN A 738 -2.64 -13.35 3.66
C ASN A 738 -1.91 -13.25 5.01
N THR A 739 -2.62 -13.61 6.10
CA THR A 739 -2.08 -13.54 7.46
C THR A 739 -0.89 -14.49 7.63
N ASP A 740 0.24 -13.98 8.11
CA ASP A 740 1.48 -14.74 8.35
C ASP A 740 1.89 -14.81 9.82
N LYS A 741 1.17 -14.10 10.68
CA LYS A 741 1.39 -14.06 12.13
C LYS A 741 0.15 -14.57 12.86
N ASN A 742 -0.04 -15.88 12.84
CA ASN A 742 -1.23 -16.54 13.37
C ASN A 742 -0.87 -17.31 14.62
N TYR A 743 -1.26 -16.78 15.80
CA TYR A 743 -0.80 -17.29 17.08
C TYR A 743 -1.95 -17.69 18.01
N ILE A 744 -1.74 -18.78 18.74
CA ILE A 744 -2.48 -19.11 19.96
C ILE A 744 -1.53 -18.86 21.15
N GLY A 745 -1.94 -18.03 22.10
CA GLY A 745 -1.15 -17.74 23.31
C GLY A 745 -0.11 -16.63 23.19
N ARG A 746 -0.02 -15.95 22.06
CA ARG A 746 0.92 -14.85 21.81
C ARG A 746 0.24 -13.68 21.15
N SER A 747 0.61 -12.45 21.53
CA SER A 747 0.19 -11.20 20.87
C SER A 747 1.14 -10.81 19.75
N GLN A 748 0.64 -10.07 18.76
CA GLN A 748 1.45 -9.34 17.79
C GLN A 748 2.12 -8.10 18.40
N PHE A 749 1.55 -7.58 19.50
CA PHE A 749 2.13 -6.50 20.26
C PHE A 749 3.18 -7.06 21.25
N ALA A 750 4.43 -6.67 21.04
CA ALA A 750 5.58 -7.26 21.76
C ALA A 750 5.54 -7.00 23.30
N ALA A 751 4.82 -5.98 23.76
CA ALA A 751 4.68 -5.62 25.16
C ALA A 751 3.63 -6.46 25.89
N ASP A 752 2.74 -7.15 25.16
CA ASP A 752 1.66 -7.92 25.76
C ASP A 752 2.17 -9.24 26.37
N PRO A 753 1.57 -9.71 27.48
CA PRO A 753 1.98 -10.95 28.12
C PRO A 753 1.59 -12.18 27.30
N TYR A 754 2.41 -13.22 27.36
CA TYR A 754 2.08 -14.54 26.83
C TYR A 754 1.02 -15.22 27.72
N LEU A 755 0.24 -16.11 27.10
CA LEU A 755 -0.83 -16.84 27.79
C LEU A 755 -0.24 -17.85 28.78
N ASP A 756 -0.76 -17.83 30.00
CA ASP A 756 -0.51 -18.84 31.03
C ASP A 756 -1.79 -19.66 31.26
N GLY A 757 -1.85 -20.84 30.64
CA GLY A 757 -3.04 -21.67 30.63
C GLY A 757 -2.99 -22.82 29.64
N LEU A 758 -4.11 -23.47 29.39
CA LEU A 758 -4.27 -24.57 28.48
C LEU A 758 -5.37 -24.25 27.46
N ILE A 759 -5.17 -24.69 26.22
CA ILE A 759 -6.16 -24.62 25.13
C ILE A 759 -6.40 -26.05 24.63
N ASP A 760 -7.67 -26.37 24.41
CA ASP A 760 -8.11 -27.70 24.01
C ASP A 760 -9.27 -27.64 23.01
N ASP A 761 -9.34 -28.64 22.13
CA ASP A 761 -10.43 -28.83 21.17
C ASP A 761 -10.71 -27.57 20.33
N PHE A 762 -9.64 -26.96 19.81
CA PHE A 762 -9.69 -25.72 19.05
C PHE A 762 -10.27 -25.91 17.67
N ARG A 763 -11.36 -25.20 17.36
CA ARG A 763 -12.11 -25.32 16.12
C ARG A 763 -12.37 -23.98 15.46
N ILE A 764 -12.27 -23.94 14.15
CA ILE A 764 -12.80 -22.88 13.30
C ILE A 764 -13.75 -23.52 12.30
N TYR A 765 -14.86 -22.88 12.07
CA TYR A 765 -15.86 -23.28 11.06
C TYR A 765 -16.01 -22.19 10.01
N TRP A 766 -16.21 -22.59 8.77
CA TRP A 766 -16.90 -21.78 7.80
C TRP A 766 -18.33 -21.56 8.31
N GLY A 767 -18.84 -20.32 8.17
CA GLY A 767 -20.19 -19.98 8.60
C GLY A 767 -20.34 -19.83 10.13
N ALA A 768 -21.41 -19.17 10.50
CA ALA A 768 -21.77 -18.95 11.90
C ALA A 768 -22.65 -20.09 12.39
N LEU A 769 -22.20 -20.80 13.42
CA LEU A 769 -23.03 -21.75 14.16
C LEU A 769 -24.12 -21.00 14.92
N THR A 770 -25.28 -21.64 15.06
CA THR A 770 -26.39 -21.14 15.89
C THR A 770 -26.05 -21.26 17.37
N SER A 771 -26.81 -20.55 18.23
CA SER A 771 -26.66 -20.65 19.70
C SER A 771 -26.84 -22.05 20.21
N GLU A 772 -27.75 -22.83 19.60
CA GLU A 772 -28.02 -24.24 19.94
C GLU A 772 -26.82 -25.13 19.58
N GLU A 773 -26.22 -24.89 18.42
CA GLU A 773 -25.02 -25.62 17.98
C GLU A 773 -23.81 -25.27 18.87
N ILE A 774 -23.65 -23.98 19.25
CA ILE A 774 -22.62 -23.58 20.23
C ILE A 774 -22.84 -24.27 21.58
N ALA A 775 -24.08 -24.30 22.10
CA ALA A 775 -24.39 -25.00 23.33
C ALA A 775 -24.12 -26.51 23.24
N ALA A 776 -24.35 -27.12 22.08
CA ALA A 776 -24.00 -28.52 21.85
C ALA A 776 -22.49 -28.80 21.91
N LEU A 777 -21.64 -27.86 21.48
CA LEU A 777 -20.16 -27.96 21.60
C LEU A 777 -19.70 -27.97 23.06
N VAL A 778 -20.44 -27.32 23.95
CA VAL A 778 -20.15 -27.32 25.43
C VAL A 778 -20.41 -28.68 26.04
N THR A 779 -21.40 -29.40 25.56
CA THR A 779 -21.84 -30.68 26.15
C THR A 779 -21.28 -31.92 25.43
N SER A 780 -20.71 -31.78 24.25
CA SER A 780 -20.20 -32.89 23.40
C SER A 780 -18.82 -33.45 23.80
#